data_e0eb3190ad66700d8cc73eabb8335446
#
_entry.id   e0eb3190ad66700d8cc73eabb8335446
#
_cell.length_a   1.000
_cell.length_b   1.000
_cell.length_c   1.000
_cell.angle_alpha   90.00
_cell.angle_beta   90.00
_cell.angle_gamma   90.00
#
_symmetry.space_group_name_H-M   'P 1'
#
loop_
_entity.id
_entity.type
_entity.pdbx_description
1 polymer ?
#
loop_
_entity_poly.entity_id
_entity_poly.type
_entity_poly.pdbx_seq_one_letter_code
_entity_poly.pdbx_strand_id
1 'polypeptide(L)'
;MFESTAMLAIDSPPLAAPYLDKLNPAQRRAATHGVGIEHPAPLLVIAGAGSGKTNTLAHRVAHLIVTGVDPRRILLMTFSRRAAAEMTRRVERIARNVIGEGASVLTDALSWAGTFHGIGARLLRENAEEIGLDPSFTIHDREDAADLMNLVRHELGFSKTEARFPAKGTCLAIYSRCVNAETAIETVLGSAYPWCVSWAEELKALFAAYVEAKQRQNVLDYDDLLLYWAQMMGDPEIAAEIGGRFDHVMVDEYQDTNRLQASVLLALKPDGKGLAVVGDDAQSIYSFRAATVRNILDFPASFSPPAEVVTLDQNYRSSQAILSAANGVIDLASERFTKNLWTDRAAGSAPRLITVRDEADQARFIAERVLAHREAGETLKEQVVLFRASHHSGPLEIELTRRNIPFVKFGGLKFLDAAHVKDVLAVLRFVENPRDRVAGFRAMQLLPGVGPNSAQRVLDRLDQAADPRSALLSAPAPQRAGADWEDFVATIDALQSGGPGWPAEIERIRLWYAPHLERRHEDATARQADLVQLEQIASGYPSRERFLTELTLDPPDATSDQAESVHPDEDYLNLSTIHSAKGREWSSVFVMNCVDGCIPSDLGIGTEAEIEEERRLLYVAMTRAKDNLDLVVPQRFFTHGQSSTGDRHVYASRSRFIPTTLLSQFEQTAWPRVAAEAQAPRPQGSGPRIDLQARMRGMWR
;
A
#
# COMPACT_ATOMS: atom_id res chain seq x y z
N MET A 1 -45.89 -4.37 -43.77
CA MET A 1 -44.73 -4.05 -44.59
C MET A 1 -43.73 -3.40 -43.67
N PHE A 2 -42.82 -4.19 -43.06
CA PHE A 2 -41.67 -3.73 -42.33
C PHE A 2 -40.47 -4.35 -43.02
N GLU A 3 -39.70 -3.51 -43.69
CA GLU A 3 -38.47 -3.91 -44.36
C GLU A 3 -37.41 -4.30 -43.35
N SER A 4 -36.92 -5.52 -43.52
CA SER A 4 -35.77 -6.08 -42.82
C SER A 4 -34.52 -5.40 -43.39
N THR A 5 -33.89 -4.54 -42.58
CA THR A 5 -32.57 -4.01 -42.91
C THR A 5 -31.54 -5.07 -42.59
N ALA A 6 -31.14 -5.80 -43.60
CA ALA A 6 -30.01 -6.73 -43.55
C ALA A 6 -28.74 -5.94 -43.22
N MET A 7 -28.17 -6.20 -42.07
CA MET A 7 -26.89 -5.68 -41.63
C MET A 7 -25.81 -6.37 -42.50
N LEU A 8 -25.24 -5.61 -43.43
CA LEU A 8 -24.10 -6.02 -44.25
C LEU A 8 -22.93 -6.36 -43.31
N ALA A 9 -22.58 -7.62 -43.23
CA ALA A 9 -21.30 -8.04 -42.68
C ALA A 9 -20.20 -7.47 -43.59
N ILE A 10 -19.57 -6.41 -43.16
CA ILE A 10 -18.36 -5.89 -43.81
C ILE A 10 -17.24 -6.86 -43.46
N ASP A 11 -16.91 -7.70 -44.43
CA ASP A 11 -15.69 -8.51 -44.42
C ASP A 11 -14.51 -7.56 -44.61
N SER A 12 -14.15 -6.88 -43.54
CA SER A 12 -13.00 -5.96 -43.51
C SER A 12 -11.73 -6.80 -43.35
N PRO A 13 -10.72 -6.58 -44.20
CA PRO A 13 -9.42 -7.23 -44.01
C PRO A 13 -8.90 -6.97 -42.61
N PRO A 14 -8.13 -7.89 -42.00
CA PRO A 14 -7.64 -7.73 -40.65
C PRO A 14 -6.95 -6.36 -40.54
N LEU A 15 -7.49 -5.45 -39.73
CA LEU A 15 -6.95 -4.14 -39.48
C LEU A 15 -5.47 -4.32 -39.13
N ALA A 16 -4.60 -3.75 -39.97
CA ALA A 16 -3.20 -3.64 -39.61
C ALA A 16 -3.13 -3.02 -38.20
N ALA A 17 -2.60 -3.75 -37.24
CA ALA A 17 -2.59 -3.34 -35.82
C ALA A 17 -1.18 -2.83 -35.42
N PRO A 18 -0.74 -1.67 -35.93
CA PRO A 18 0.63 -1.17 -35.76
C PRO A 18 0.95 -0.91 -34.28
N TYR A 19 -0.06 -0.73 -33.44
CA TYR A 19 0.10 -0.60 -32.00
C TYR A 19 0.59 -1.88 -31.32
N LEU A 20 0.33 -3.06 -31.92
CA LEU A 20 0.84 -4.35 -31.44
C LEU A 20 2.28 -4.62 -31.89
N ASP A 21 2.80 -3.89 -32.87
CA ASP A 21 4.17 -4.10 -33.40
C ASP A 21 5.26 -3.69 -32.40
N LYS A 22 4.91 -2.88 -31.41
CA LYS A 22 5.79 -2.50 -30.31
C LYS A 22 5.93 -3.56 -29.21
N LEU A 23 5.10 -4.60 -29.26
CA LEU A 23 5.09 -5.69 -28.30
C LEU A 23 6.02 -6.80 -28.75
N ASN A 24 6.74 -7.40 -27.81
CA ASN A 24 7.44 -8.65 -28.09
C ASN A 24 6.43 -9.80 -28.30
N PRO A 25 6.87 -10.97 -28.84
CA PRO A 25 5.95 -12.08 -29.17
C PRO A 25 5.09 -12.55 -28.00
N ALA A 26 5.64 -12.61 -26.78
CA ALA A 26 4.91 -13.04 -25.58
C ALA A 26 3.87 -11.97 -25.14
N GLN A 27 4.27 -10.70 -25.13
CA GLN A 27 3.36 -9.59 -24.85
C GLN A 27 2.21 -9.53 -25.86
N ARG A 28 2.52 -9.71 -27.17
CA ARG A 28 1.51 -9.75 -28.24
C ARG A 28 0.54 -10.91 -28.02
N ARG A 29 1.05 -12.12 -27.71
CA ARG A 29 0.20 -13.28 -27.40
C ARG A 29 -0.75 -12.99 -26.24
N ALA A 30 -0.26 -12.41 -25.16
CA ALA A 30 -1.09 -12.03 -24.01
C ALA A 30 -2.14 -10.95 -24.36
N ALA A 31 -1.76 -9.95 -25.16
CA ALA A 31 -2.66 -8.87 -25.55
C ALA A 31 -3.80 -9.34 -26.47
N THR A 32 -3.54 -10.29 -27.36
CA THR A 32 -4.51 -10.79 -28.36
C THR A 32 -5.23 -12.08 -27.93
N HIS A 33 -4.87 -12.66 -26.79
CA HIS A 33 -5.44 -13.92 -26.30
C HIS A 33 -6.96 -13.90 -26.27
N GLY A 34 -7.59 -14.93 -26.87
CA GLY A 34 -9.02 -15.16 -26.81
C GLY A 34 -9.88 -14.27 -27.72
N VAL A 35 -9.30 -13.30 -28.43
CA VAL A 35 -10.06 -12.46 -29.37
C VAL A 35 -10.48 -13.26 -30.57
N GLY A 36 -11.80 -13.26 -30.87
CA GLY A 36 -12.37 -14.07 -31.95
C GLY A 36 -12.55 -15.55 -31.63
N ILE A 37 -12.29 -15.98 -30.39
CA ILE A 37 -12.53 -17.34 -29.90
C ILE A 37 -13.80 -17.34 -29.04
N GLU A 38 -14.73 -18.24 -29.32
CA GLU A 38 -16.03 -18.28 -28.61
C GLU A 38 -15.90 -18.68 -27.14
N HIS A 39 -15.02 -19.64 -26.83
CA HIS A 39 -14.73 -20.11 -25.48
C HIS A 39 -13.22 -20.13 -25.23
N PRO A 40 -12.58 -18.96 -25.03
CA PRO A 40 -11.17 -18.91 -24.70
C PRO A 40 -10.93 -19.40 -23.25
N ALA A 41 -9.82 -20.12 -23.04
CA ALA A 41 -9.37 -20.43 -21.70
C ALA A 41 -9.05 -19.12 -20.92
N PRO A 42 -9.18 -19.11 -19.58
CA PRO A 42 -8.70 -17.98 -18.80
C PRO A 42 -7.20 -17.76 -19.01
N LEU A 43 -6.74 -16.52 -18.83
CA LEU A 43 -5.34 -16.15 -19.08
C LEU A 43 -4.63 -15.81 -17.76
N LEU A 44 -3.49 -16.44 -17.52
CA LEU A 44 -2.52 -16.02 -16.53
C LEU A 44 -1.27 -15.48 -17.23
N VAL A 45 -0.93 -14.21 -16.98
CA VAL A 45 0.32 -13.61 -17.44
C VAL A 45 1.30 -13.55 -16.27
N ILE A 46 2.32 -14.40 -16.31
CA ILE A 46 3.44 -14.36 -15.36
C ILE A 46 4.47 -13.38 -15.91
N ALA A 47 4.57 -12.24 -15.29
CA ALA A 47 5.34 -11.12 -15.81
C ALA A 47 6.38 -10.64 -14.79
N GLY A 48 7.63 -10.94 -15.04
CA GLY A 48 8.73 -10.56 -14.14
C GLY A 48 8.87 -9.04 -13.95
N ALA A 49 9.66 -8.63 -12.97
CA ALA A 49 9.95 -7.23 -12.73
C ALA A 49 10.45 -6.55 -14.02
N GLY A 50 9.93 -5.37 -14.37
CA GLY A 50 10.37 -4.61 -15.54
C GLY A 50 10.05 -5.23 -16.90
N SER A 51 9.22 -6.29 -16.98
CA SER A 51 8.84 -6.94 -18.25
C SER A 51 7.67 -6.26 -18.98
N GLY A 52 7.15 -5.16 -18.46
CA GLY A 52 6.06 -4.41 -19.10
C GLY A 52 4.68 -4.98 -18.80
N LYS A 53 4.43 -5.56 -17.61
CA LYS A 53 3.11 -6.04 -17.12
C LYS A 53 1.97 -5.09 -17.49
N THR A 54 2.02 -3.89 -16.90
CA THR A 54 1.00 -2.85 -17.06
C THR A 54 0.84 -2.42 -18.53
N ASN A 55 1.94 -2.38 -19.28
CA ASN A 55 1.90 -2.06 -20.70
C ASN A 55 1.19 -3.16 -21.51
N THR A 56 1.45 -4.42 -21.22
CA THR A 56 0.81 -5.56 -21.87
C THR A 56 -0.69 -5.59 -21.59
N LEU A 57 -1.09 -5.35 -20.32
CA LEU A 57 -2.49 -5.29 -19.93
C LEU A 57 -3.21 -4.11 -20.59
N ALA A 58 -2.56 -2.92 -20.64
CA ALA A 58 -3.12 -1.77 -21.36
C ALA A 58 -3.34 -2.03 -22.87
N HIS A 59 -2.38 -2.73 -23.51
CA HIS A 59 -2.56 -3.14 -24.92
C HIS A 59 -3.69 -4.15 -25.08
N ARG A 60 -3.87 -5.08 -24.14
CA ARG A 60 -4.99 -6.01 -24.14
C ARG A 60 -6.32 -5.28 -24.06
N VAL A 61 -6.50 -4.36 -23.09
CA VAL A 61 -7.72 -3.55 -22.97
C VAL A 61 -7.97 -2.74 -24.23
N ALA A 62 -6.95 -2.05 -24.75
CA ALA A 62 -7.06 -1.27 -25.97
C ALA A 62 -7.41 -2.16 -27.18
N HIS A 63 -6.83 -3.37 -27.28
CA HIS A 63 -7.12 -4.32 -28.34
C HIS A 63 -8.57 -4.80 -28.30
N LEU A 64 -9.09 -5.12 -27.13
CA LEU A 64 -10.50 -5.49 -26.95
C LEU A 64 -11.43 -4.36 -27.40
N ILE A 65 -11.18 -3.12 -27.01
CA ILE A 65 -11.97 -1.95 -27.42
C ILE A 65 -11.91 -1.75 -28.94
N VAL A 66 -10.72 -1.82 -29.53
CA VAL A 66 -10.50 -1.63 -30.98
C VAL A 66 -11.19 -2.74 -31.78
N THR A 67 -11.28 -3.96 -31.22
CA THR A 67 -11.96 -5.09 -31.85
C THR A 67 -13.45 -5.14 -31.59
N GLY A 68 -14.04 -4.12 -30.95
CA GLY A 68 -15.48 -3.92 -30.83
C GLY A 68 -16.12 -4.31 -29.49
N VAL A 69 -15.31 -4.64 -28.47
CA VAL A 69 -15.84 -4.87 -27.10
C VAL A 69 -16.30 -3.54 -26.51
N ASP A 70 -17.51 -3.51 -25.96
CA ASP A 70 -18.02 -2.33 -25.24
C ASP A 70 -17.17 -2.08 -23.97
N PRO A 71 -16.51 -0.91 -23.83
CA PRO A 71 -15.71 -0.60 -22.67
C PRO A 71 -16.46 -0.69 -21.31
N ARG A 72 -17.77 -0.46 -21.32
CA ARG A 72 -18.62 -0.58 -20.11
C ARG A 72 -18.77 -2.02 -19.61
N ARG A 73 -18.44 -3.00 -20.47
CA ARG A 73 -18.45 -4.42 -20.15
C ARG A 73 -17.07 -4.99 -19.83
N ILE A 74 -16.09 -4.09 -19.60
CA ILE A 74 -14.75 -4.43 -19.15
C ILE A 74 -14.58 -4.02 -17.69
N LEU A 75 -14.34 -4.99 -16.80
CA LEU A 75 -13.95 -4.76 -15.41
C LEU A 75 -12.43 -4.82 -15.30
N LEU A 76 -11.81 -3.73 -14.88
CA LEU A 76 -10.35 -3.63 -14.72
C LEU A 76 -10.02 -3.33 -13.24
N MET A 77 -9.41 -4.29 -12.57
CA MET A 77 -9.04 -4.19 -11.17
C MET A 77 -7.53 -4.07 -11.01
N THR A 78 -7.10 -3.11 -10.19
CA THR A 78 -5.69 -2.84 -9.90
C THR A 78 -5.48 -2.70 -8.39
N PHE A 79 -4.21 -2.69 -7.96
CA PHE A 79 -3.88 -2.56 -6.54
C PHE A 79 -4.11 -1.13 -5.98
N SER A 80 -3.99 -0.08 -6.82
CA SER A 80 -4.21 1.31 -6.41
C SER A 80 -4.96 2.11 -7.47
N ARG A 81 -5.66 3.17 -7.04
CA ARG A 81 -6.37 4.08 -7.96
C ARG A 81 -5.44 4.79 -8.92
N ARG A 82 -4.25 5.15 -8.46
CA ARG A 82 -3.22 5.72 -9.32
C ARG A 82 -2.84 4.77 -10.46
N ALA A 83 -2.70 3.46 -10.15
CA ALA A 83 -2.46 2.45 -11.16
C ALA A 83 -3.64 2.32 -12.13
N ALA A 84 -4.89 2.35 -11.62
CA ALA A 84 -6.09 2.34 -12.47
C ALA A 84 -6.14 3.55 -13.40
N ALA A 85 -5.94 4.76 -12.88
CA ALA A 85 -5.94 6.00 -13.66
C ALA A 85 -4.79 6.04 -14.69
N GLU A 86 -3.61 5.54 -14.33
CA GLU A 86 -2.49 5.43 -15.28
C GLU A 86 -2.78 4.40 -16.36
N MET A 87 -3.38 3.27 -16.01
CA MET A 87 -3.80 2.23 -16.94
C MET A 87 -4.80 2.82 -17.96
N THR A 88 -5.86 3.49 -17.50
CA THR A 88 -6.86 4.14 -18.37
C THR A 88 -6.21 5.15 -19.32
N ARG A 89 -5.31 5.99 -18.84
CA ARG A 89 -4.56 6.94 -19.71
C ARG A 89 -3.68 6.24 -20.74
N ARG A 90 -3.09 5.09 -20.39
CA ARG A 90 -2.30 4.27 -21.34
C ARG A 90 -3.20 3.64 -22.41
N VAL A 91 -4.34 3.08 -21.99
CA VAL A 91 -5.35 2.53 -22.91
C VAL A 91 -5.79 3.59 -23.90
N GLU A 92 -6.14 4.80 -23.42
CA GLU A 92 -6.52 5.92 -24.28
C GLU A 92 -5.43 6.25 -25.32
N ARG A 93 -4.19 6.37 -24.87
CA ARG A 93 -3.06 6.67 -25.76
C ARG A 93 -2.86 5.62 -26.84
N ILE A 94 -3.01 4.34 -26.48
CA ILE A 94 -2.89 3.23 -27.44
C ILE A 94 -4.07 3.25 -28.43
N ALA A 95 -5.30 3.39 -27.92
CA ALA A 95 -6.51 3.42 -28.75
C ALA A 95 -6.53 4.65 -29.68
N ARG A 96 -6.05 5.80 -29.25
CA ARG A 96 -5.97 7.04 -30.05
C ARG A 96 -5.14 6.88 -31.32
N ASN A 97 -4.12 6.04 -31.29
CA ASN A 97 -3.29 5.75 -32.47
C ASN A 97 -4.07 4.99 -33.58
N VAL A 98 -5.23 4.41 -33.25
CA VAL A 98 -6.04 3.59 -34.18
C VAL A 98 -7.36 4.27 -34.54
N ILE A 99 -8.08 4.77 -33.53
CA ILE A 99 -9.43 5.31 -33.64
C ILE A 99 -9.44 6.85 -33.66
N GLY A 100 -8.29 7.50 -33.48
CA GLY A 100 -8.18 8.95 -33.48
C GLY A 100 -8.82 9.58 -32.23
N GLU A 101 -9.43 10.76 -32.40
CA GLU A 101 -10.04 11.52 -31.28
C GLU A 101 -11.24 10.83 -30.63
N GLY A 102 -11.88 9.88 -31.29
CA GLY A 102 -12.95 9.05 -30.69
C GLY A 102 -12.48 8.16 -29.53
N ALA A 103 -11.18 7.99 -29.34
CA ALA A 103 -10.62 7.16 -28.28
C ALA A 103 -10.96 7.68 -26.87
N SER A 104 -10.98 9.01 -26.66
CA SER A 104 -11.31 9.58 -25.35
C SER A 104 -12.74 9.22 -24.92
N VAL A 105 -13.71 9.32 -25.80
CA VAL A 105 -15.12 8.96 -25.53
C VAL A 105 -15.24 7.47 -25.15
N LEU A 106 -14.49 6.60 -25.83
CA LEU A 106 -14.51 5.17 -25.53
C LEU A 106 -13.79 4.83 -24.23
N THR A 107 -12.71 5.54 -23.90
CA THR A 107 -12.00 5.30 -22.63
C THR A 107 -12.70 5.93 -21.43
N ASP A 108 -13.42 7.03 -21.60
CA ASP A 108 -14.34 7.59 -20.58
C ASP A 108 -15.48 6.59 -20.26
N ALA A 109 -15.86 5.76 -21.21
CA ALA A 109 -16.82 4.67 -21.00
C ALA A 109 -16.24 3.47 -20.21
N LEU A 110 -14.90 3.41 -19.96
CA LEU A 110 -14.27 2.40 -19.11
C LEU A 110 -14.54 2.71 -17.62
N SER A 111 -15.82 2.74 -17.27
CA SER A 111 -16.32 3.19 -15.97
C SER A 111 -16.09 2.20 -14.81
N TRP A 112 -15.67 0.95 -15.14
CA TRP A 112 -15.41 -0.12 -14.18
C TRP A 112 -13.89 -0.40 -14.04
N ALA A 113 -13.10 0.66 -13.97
CA ALA A 113 -11.68 0.60 -13.64
C ALA A 113 -11.43 1.14 -12.23
N GLY A 114 -10.81 0.35 -11.35
CA GLY A 114 -10.59 0.74 -9.96
C GLY A 114 -9.85 -0.29 -9.12
N THR A 115 -9.89 -0.11 -7.79
CA THR A 115 -9.40 -1.08 -6.82
C THR A 115 -10.50 -2.08 -6.46
N PHE A 116 -10.15 -3.25 -5.91
CA PHE A 116 -11.14 -4.21 -5.40
C PHE A 116 -12.13 -3.55 -4.42
N HIS A 117 -11.64 -2.80 -3.44
CA HIS A 117 -12.50 -2.14 -2.47
C HIS A 117 -13.40 -1.08 -3.11
N GLY A 118 -12.89 -0.30 -4.07
CA GLY A 118 -13.68 0.71 -4.77
C GLY A 118 -14.80 0.11 -5.62
N ILE A 119 -14.51 -0.97 -6.34
CA ILE A 119 -15.49 -1.72 -7.11
C ILE A 119 -16.50 -2.41 -6.17
N GLY A 120 -16.00 -3.04 -5.08
CA GLY A 120 -16.84 -3.66 -4.06
C GLY A 120 -17.81 -2.67 -3.42
N ALA A 121 -17.32 -1.50 -2.97
CA ALA A 121 -18.17 -0.45 -2.41
C ALA A 121 -19.27 0.01 -3.38
N ARG A 122 -18.94 0.14 -4.67
CA ARG A 122 -19.92 0.52 -5.70
C ARG A 122 -20.95 -0.59 -5.92
N LEU A 123 -20.54 -1.85 -6.07
CA LEU A 123 -21.44 -2.98 -6.25
C LEU A 123 -22.36 -3.19 -5.04
N LEU A 124 -21.82 -3.05 -3.82
CA LEU A 124 -22.61 -3.14 -2.60
C LEU A 124 -23.68 -2.05 -2.51
N ARG A 125 -23.39 -0.81 -2.97
CA ARG A 125 -24.40 0.25 -3.02
C ARG A 125 -25.46 0.02 -4.09
N GLU A 126 -25.05 -0.45 -5.29
CA GLU A 126 -25.97 -0.72 -6.38
C GLU A 126 -26.94 -1.88 -6.05
N ASN A 127 -26.53 -2.84 -5.21
CA ASN A 127 -27.35 -4.01 -4.82
C ASN A 127 -27.74 -4.00 -3.33
N ALA A 128 -27.69 -2.82 -2.67
CA ALA A 128 -27.84 -2.72 -1.21
C ALA A 128 -29.18 -3.27 -0.71
N GLU A 129 -30.30 -2.97 -1.40
CA GLU A 129 -31.64 -3.44 -1.04
C GLU A 129 -31.74 -4.96 -1.07
N GLU A 130 -31.09 -5.63 -2.03
CA GLU A 130 -31.11 -7.09 -2.21
C GLU A 130 -30.38 -7.83 -1.10
N ILE A 131 -29.34 -7.20 -0.54
CA ILE A 131 -28.50 -7.78 0.51
C ILE A 131 -28.82 -7.24 1.92
N GLY A 132 -29.87 -6.42 2.05
CA GLY A 132 -30.31 -5.88 3.33
C GLY A 132 -29.35 -4.82 3.92
N LEU A 133 -28.61 -4.10 3.09
CA LEU A 133 -27.80 -2.94 3.48
C LEU A 133 -28.54 -1.64 3.19
N ASP A 134 -28.28 -0.64 4.02
CA ASP A 134 -28.65 0.74 3.69
C ASP A 134 -27.57 1.33 2.76
N PRO A 135 -27.91 1.79 1.54
CA PRO A 135 -26.94 2.30 0.57
C PRO A 135 -26.17 3.55 1.04
N SER A 136 -26.66 4.24 2.06
CA SER A 136 -26.01 5.42 2.66
C SER A 136 -24.87 5.06 3.64
N PHE A 137 -24.41 3.82 3.65
CA PHE A 137 -23.31 3.43 4.54
C PHE A 137 -22.04 4.27 4.32
N THR A 138 -21.36 4.61 5.41
CA THR A 138 -20.03 5.23 5.40
C THR A 138 -18.94 4.18 5.58
N ILE A 139 -17.72 4.53 5.14
CA ILE A 139 -16.58 3.61 5.20
C ILE A 139 -15.58 4.13 6.22
N HIS A 140 -15.25 3.29 7.20
CA HIS A 140 -14.21 3.54 8.18
C HIS A 140 -12.84 3.19 7.61
N ASP A 141 -11.87 4.08 7.81
CA ASP A 141 -10.47 3.75 7.61
C ASP A 141 -9.95 2.84 8.75
N ARG A 142 -8.68 2.44 8.67
CA ARG A 142 -8.10 1.52 9.66
C ARG A 142 -8.06 2.12 11.08
N GLU A 143 -7.92 3.44 11.22
CA GLU A 143 -7.88 4.08 12.54
C GLU A 143 -9.30 4.25 13.10
N ASP A 144 -10.26 4.65 12.28
CA ASP A 144 -11.66 4.72 12.68
C ASP A 144 -12.21 3.34 13.08
N ALA A 145 -11.87 2.29 12.30
CA ALA A 145 -12.20 0.91 12.63
C ALA A 145 -11.56 0.47 13.96
N ALA A 146 -10.30 0.85 14.21
CA ALA A 146 -9.65 0.58 15.49
C ALA A 146 -10.27 1.37 16.64
N ASP A 147 -10.73 2.59 16.40
CA ASP A 147 -11.40 3.42 17.41
C ASP A 147 -12.78 2.87 17.75
N LEU A 148 -13.55 2.40 16.78
CA LEU A 148 -14.80 1.69 17.03
C LEU A 148 -14.56 0.39 17.81
N MET A 149 -13.56 -0.42 17.41
CA MET A 149 -13.13 -1.62 18.15
C MET A 149 -12.78 -1.29 19.60
N ASN A 150 -12.11 -0.17 19.84
CA ASN A 150 -11.76 0.30 21.18
C ASN A 150 -12.98 0.72 22.01
N LEU A 151 -13.93 1.39 21.36
CA LEU A 151 -15.19 1.79 21.99
C LEU A 151 -15.94 0.55 22.52
N VAL A 152 -16.14 -0.43 21.64
CA VAL A 152 -16.81 -1.70 21.99
C VAL A 152 -16.03 -2.45 23.07
N ARG A 153 -14.69 -2.48 22.99
CA ARG A 153 -13.81 -3.06 24.02
C ARG A 153 -14.03 -2.42 25.40
N HIS A 154 -14.24 -1.09 25.45
CA HIS A 154 -14.55 -0.38 26.69
C HIS A 154 -15.95 -0.69 27.20
N GLU A 155 -16.94 -0.77 26.32
CA GLU A 155 -18.34 -1.13 26.65
C GLU A 155 -18.44 -2.51 27.27
N LEU A 156 -17.69 -3.48 26.75
CA LEU A 156 -17.60 -4.84 27.29
C LEU A 156 -16.74 -4.96 28.56
N GLY A 157 -16.13 -3.87 29.02
CA GLY A 157 -15.31 -3.85 30.24
C GLY A 157 -13.89 -4.40 30.07
N PHE A 158 -13.47 -4.81 28.87
CA PHE A 158 -12.16 -5.40 28.62
C PHE A 158 -10.97 -4.42 28.73
N SER A 159 -11.24 -3.15 28.96
CA SER A 159 -10.19 -2.15 29.27
C SER A 159 -9.78 -2.12 30.74
N LYS A 160 -10.48 -2.81 31.64
CA LYS A 160 -10.30 -2.79 33.09
C LYS A 160 -9.98 -4.17 33.67
N THR A 161 -9.45 -5.08 32.86
CA THR A 161 -9.09 -6.44 33.27
C THR A 161 -7.79 -6.44 34.09
N GLU A 162 -7.64 -7.39 35.02
CA GLU A 162 -6.42 -7.54 35.85
C GLU A 162 -5.20 -7.85 34.97
N ALA A 163 -5.35 -8.73 33.98
CA ALA A 163 -4.35 -8.96 32.94
C ALA A 163 -4.59 -8.01 31.76
N ARG A 164 -3.50 -7.57 31.11
CA ARG A 164 -3.58 -6.63 30.00
C ARG A 164 -4.24 -7.26 28.77
N PHE A 165 -5.47 -6.88 28.50
CA PHE A 165 -6.17 -7.22 27.26
C PHE A 165 -5.48 -6.59 26.03
N PRO A 166 -5.50 -7.23 24.84
CA PRO A 166 -4.90 -6.69 23.63
C PRO A 166 -5.36 -5.27 23.30
N ALA A 167 -4.45 -4.45 22.76
CA ALA A 167 -4.74 -3.09 22.36
C ALA A 167 -5.62 -3.06 21.10
N LYS A 168 -6.33 -1.94 20.87
CA LYS A 168 -7.26 -1.75 19.74
C LYS A 168 -6.68 -2.19 18.39
N GLY A 169 -5.44 -1.80 18.11
CA GLY A 169 -4.76 -2.15 16.85
C GLY A 169 -4.46 -3.64 16.72
N THR A 170 -4.14 -4.33 17.82
CA THR A 170 -3.93 -5.78 17.84
C THR A 170 -5.27 -6.52 17.65
N CYS A 171 -6.35 -6.09 18.34
CA CYS A 171 -7.67 -6.67 18.16
C CYS A 171 -8.13 -6.55 16.70
N LEU A 172 -8.01 -5.36 16.09
CA LEU A 172 -8.37 -5.15 14.70
C LEU A 172 -7.50 -5.97 13.74
N ALA A 173 -6.20 -6.11 14.02
CA ALA A 173 -5.30 -6.91 13.18
C ALA A 173 -5.65 -8.41 13.22
N ILE A 174 -6.04 -8.94 14.40
CA ILE A 174 -6.52 -10.33 14.56
C ILE A 174 -7.83 -10.50 13.78
N TYR A 175 -8.80 -9.59 13.96
CA TYR A 175 -10.08 -9.60 13.25
C TYR A 175 -9.88 -9.62 11.74
N SER A 176 -9.15 -8.65 11.23
CA SER A 176 -8.85 -8.50 9.80
C SER A 176 -8.18 -9.76 9.23
N ARG A 177 -7.25 -10.36 9.97
CA ARG A 177 -6.58 -11.58 9.53
C ARG A 177 -7.54 -12.78 9.48
N CYS A 178 -8.43 -12.91 10.45
CA CYS A 178 -9.47 -13.97 10.44
C CYS A 178 -10.39 -13.83 9.22
N VAL A 179 -10.86 -12.60 8.93
CA VAL A 179 -11.77 -12.31 7.82
C VAL A 179 -11.08 -12.54 6.47
N ASN A 180 -9.95 -11.90 6.22
CA ASN A 180 -9.29 -11.93 4.90
C ASN A 180 -8.63 -13.27 4.56
N ALA A 181 -8.25 -14.06 5.56
CA ALA A 181 -7.71 -15.40 5.38
C ALA A 181 -8.77 -16.49 5.44
N GLU A 182 -10.02 -16.14 5.79
CA GLU A 182 -11.14 -17.10 6.03
C GLU A 182 -10.71 -18.22 7.00
N THR A 183 -10.09 -17.81 8.12
CA THR A 183 -9.44 -18.74 9.06
C THR A 183 -10.00 -18.54 10.46
N ALA A 184 -10.24 -19.64 11.19
CA ALA A 184 -10.71 -19.61 12.56
C ALA A 184 -9.75 -18.86 13.48
N ILE A 185 -10.31 -18.15 14.47
CA ILE A 185 -9.55 -17.31 15.38
C ILE A 185 -8.48 -18.09 16.15
N GLU A 186 -8.76 -19.34 16.54
CA GLU A 186 -7.81 -20.19 17.26
C GLU A 186 -6.54 -20.45 16.44
N THR A 187 -6.71 -20.67 15.13
CA THR A 187 -5.59 -20.88 14.21
C THR A 187 -4.77 -19.60 14.06
N VAL A 188 -5.44 -18.44 13.93
CA VAL A 188 -4.78 -17.13 13.81
C VAL A 188 -4.03 -16.80 15.10
N LEU A 189 -4.63 -17.02 16.27
CA LEU A 189 -3.99 -16.79 17.55
C LEU A 189 -2.79 -17.73 17.74
N GLY A 190 -2.96 -19.02 17.50
CA GLY A 190 -1.87 -20.01 17.67
C GLY A 190 -0.65 -19.74 16.77
N SER A 191 -0.87 -19.26 15.54
CA SER A 191 0.20 -19.03 14.57
C SER A 191 0.83 -17.63 14.65
N ALA A 192 0.01 -16.58 14.82
CA ALA A 192 0.47 -15.19 14.65
C ALA A 192 0.43 -14.35 15.93
N TYR A 193 -0.42 -14.74 16.91
CA TYR A 193 -0.62 -13.98 18.15
C TYR A 193 -0.64 -14.90 19.38
N PRO A 194 0.38 -15.74 19.61
CA PRO A 194 0.36 -16.75 20.68
C PRO A 194 0.18 -16.15 22.08
N TRP A 195 0.58 -14.88 22.29
CA TRP A 195 0.37 -14.15 23.54
C TRP A 195 -1.09 -13.71 23.77
N CYS A 196 -1.96 -13.86 22.77
CA CYS A 196 -3.39 -13.55 22.87
C CYS A 196 -4.27 -14.81 23.00
N VAL A 197 -3.70 -16.00 22.96
CA VAL A 197 -4.47 -17.29 22.97
C VAL A 197 -5.40 -17.39 24.18
N SER A 198 -4.97 -16.90 25.34
CA SER A 198 -5.79 -16.91 26.57
C SER A 198 -7.04 -16.02 26.50
N TRP A 199 -7.14 -15.14 25.50
CA TRP A 199 -8.25 -14.22 25.28
C TRP A 199 -9.17 -14.61 24.13
N ALA A 200 -9.13 -15.87 23.67
CA ALA A 200 -9.85 -16.30 22.48
C ALA A 200 -11.37 -16.08 22.59
N GLU A 201 -11.98 -16.40 23.73
CA GLU A 201 -13.42 -16.24 23.92
C GLU A 201 -13.84 -14.77 24.06
N GLU A 202 -13.07 -13.98 24.80
CA GLU A 202 -13.31 -12.54 24.92
C GLU A 202 -13.12 -11.81 23.59
N LEU A 203 -12.15 -12.24 22.76
CA LEU A 203 -11.97 -11.71 21.41
C LEU A 203 -13.14 -12.07 20.50
N LYS A 204 -13.69 -13.29 20.58
CA LYS A 204 -14.91 -13.64 19.84
C LYS A 204 -16.09 -12.76 20.26
N ALA A 205 -16.29 -12.57 21.56
CA ALA A 205 -17.33 -11.69 22.06
C ALA A 205 -17.15 -10.24 21.60
N LEU A 206 -15.89 -9.75 21.62
CA LEU A 206 -15.54 -8.42 21.11
C LEU A 206 -15.85 -8.27 19.62
N PHE A 207 -15.47 -9.27 18.80
CA PHE A 207 -15.69 -9.25 17.36
C PHE A 207 -17.17 -9.32 16.99
N ALA A 208 -17.96 -10.13 17.70
CA ALA A 208 -19.41 -10.15 17.53
C ALA A 208 -20.04 -8.79 17.83
N ALA A 209 -19.71 -8.19 18.97
CA ALA A 209 -20.20 -6.87 19.34
C ALA A 209 -19.71 -5.75 18.41
N TYR A 210 -18.50 -5.88 17.86
CA TYR A 210 -17.95 -4.95 16.85
C TYR A 210 -18.76 -5.00 15.55
N VAL A 211 -19.10 -6.20 15.05
CA VAL A 211 -19.96 -6.37 13.87
C VAL A 211 -21.34 -5.76 14.11
N GLU A 212 -21.97 -6.05 15.27
CA GLU A 212 -23.26 -5.44 15.63
C GLU A 212 -23.19 -3.91 15.72
N ALA A 213 -22.10 -3.36 16.24
CA ALA A 213 -21.90 -1.92 16.33
C ALA A 213 -21.79 -1.29 14.93
N LYS A 214 -21.05 -1.91 14.00
CA LYS A 214 -20.97 -1.47 12.60
C LYS A 214 -22.36 -1.46 11.93
N GLN A 215 -23.10 -2.54 12.08
CA GLN A 215 -24.44 -2.67 11.50
C GLN A 215 -25.41 -1.59 12.04
N ARG A 216 -25.42 -1.38 13.36
CA ARG A 216 -26.27 -0.33 13.98
C ARG A 216 -25.92 1.08 13.49
N GLN A 217 -24.65 1.34 13.24
CA GLN A 217 -24.16 2.65 12.82
C GLN A 217 -24.18 2.84 11.31
N ASN A 218 -24.57 1.83 10.54
CA ASN A 218 -24.48 1.83 9.09
C ASN A 218 -23.08 2.21 8.59
N VAL A 219 -22.05 1.55 9.14
CA VAL A 219 -20.67 1.75 8.76
C VAL A 219 -20.06 0.42 8.33
N LEU A 220 -19.18 0.45 7.32
CA LEU A 220 -18.40 -0.69 6.86
C LEU A 220 -16.91 -0.35 7.00
N ASP A 221 -16.08 -1.33 7.35
CA ASP A 221 -14.63 -1.20 7.23
C ASP A 221 -14.11 -1.84 5.93
N TYR A 222 -12.81 -1.79 5.70
CA TYR A 222 -12.21 -2.38 4.48
C TYR A 222 -12.47 -3.89 4.37
N ASP A 223 -12.49 -4.59 5.50
CA ASP A 223 -12.69 -6.03 5.52
C ASP A 223 -14.14 -6.36 5.16
N ASP A 224 -15.11 -5.55 5.61
CA ASP A 224 -16.53 -5.73 5.27
C ASP A 224 -16.80 -5.55 3.78
N LEU A 225 -16.14 -4.60 3.12
CA LEU A 225 -16.34 -4.38 1.68
C LEU A 225 -16.02 -5.63 0.86
N LEU A 226 -14.97 -6.35 1.22
CA LEU A 226 -14.61 -7.60 0.56
C LEU A 226 -15.48 -8.77 1.02
N LEU A 227 -15.72 -8.86 2.33
CA LEU A 227 -16.52 -9.93 2.92
C LEU A 227 -17.96 -9.90 2.39
N TYR A 228 -18.62 -8.75 2.41
CA TYR A 228 -19.99 -8.61 1.94
C TYR A 228 -20.08 -8.81 0.42
N TRP A 229 -19.09 -8.36 -0.34
CA TRP A 229 -19.01 -8.67 -1.76
C TRP A 229 -18.88 -10.17 -1.99
N ALA A 230 -18.01 -10.86 -1.27
CA ALA A 230 -17.86 -12.32 -1.38
C ALA A 230 -19.14 -13.06 -0.97
N GLN A 231 -19.82 -12.62 0.10
CA GLN A 231 -21.09 -13.20 0.54
C GLN A 231 -22.21 -12.96 -0.49
N MET A 232 -22.31 -11.75 -1.05
CA MET A 232 -23.25 -11.41 -2.11
C MET A 232 -23.04 -12.29 -3.34
N MET A 233 -21.79 -12.54 -3.72
CA MET A 233 -21.44 -13.44 -4.82
C MET A 233 -21.66 -14.93 -4.50
N GLY A 234 -21.96 -15.26 -3.25
CA GLY A 234 -22.37 -16.60 -2.82
C GLY A 234 -23.79 -16.98 -3.27
N ASP A 235 -24.63 -15.98 -3.59
CA ASP A 235 -25.93 -16.19 -4.21
C ASP A 235 -25.78 -16.39 -5.71
N PRO A 236 -26.24 -17.54 -6.31
CA PRO A 236 -26.02 -17.83 -7.73
C PRO A 236 -26.74 -16.88 -8.67
N GLU A 237 -27.89 -16.31 -8.30
CA GLU A 237 -28.67 -15.40 -9.16
C GLU A 237 -27.99 -14.06 -9.23
N ILE A 238 -27.60 -13.51 -8.07
CA ILE A 238 -26.85 -12.25 -7.98
C ILE A 238 -25.47 -12.39 -8.66
N ALA A 239 -24.77 -13.49 -8.42
CA ALA A 239 -23.49 -13.77 -9.05
C ALA A 239 -23.60 -13.82 -10.60
N ALA A 240 -24.62 -14.47 -11.12
CA ALA A 240 -24.87 -14.55 -12.56
C ALA A 240 -25.23 -13.18 -13.16
N GLU A 241 -26.03 -12.37 -12.45
CA GLU A 241 -26.37 -11.02 -12.88
C GLU A 241 -25.14 -10.12 -12.94
N ILE A 242 -24.40 -10.02 -11.84
CA ILE A 242 -23.21 -9.17 -11.75
C ILE A 242 -22.13 -9.67 -12.72
N GLY A 243 -21.86 -10.98 -12.76
CA GLY A 243 -20.90 -11.60 -13.68
C GLY A 243 -21.26 -11.40 -15.15
N GLY A 244 -22.57 -11.41 -15.48
CA GLY A 244 -23.10 -11.17 -16.82
C GLY A 244 -22.98 -9.72 -17.30
N ARG A 245 -22.75 -8.75 -16.40
CA ARG A 245 -22.49 -7.33 -16.74
C ARG A 245 -21.16 -7.15 -17.47
N PHE A 246 -20.20 -8.06 -17.27
CA PHE A 246 -18.84 -7.94 -17.77
C PHE A 246 -18.50 -9.06 -18.74
N ASP A 247 -18.10 -8.72 -19.96
CA ASP A 247 -17.55 -9.70 -20.91
C ASP A 247 -16.09 -10.03 -20.57
N HIS A 248 -15.35 -9.05 -20.06
CA HIS A 248 -13.96 -9.22 -19.68
C HIS A 248 -13.70 -8.71 -18.25
N VAL A 249 -12.99 -9.52 -17.48
CA VAL A 249 -12.50 -9.19 -16.14
C VAL A 249 -10.98 -9.28 -16.15
N MET A 250 -10.31 -8.20 -15.79
CA MET A 250 -8.85 -8.12 -15.78
C MET A 250 -8.33 -7.66 -14.44
N VAL A 251 -7.28 -8.32 -13.94
CA VAL A 251 -6.66 -8.01 -12.66
C VAL A 251 -5.17 -7.81 -12.83
N ASP A 252 -4.66 -6.66 -12.43
CA ASP A 252 -3.22 -6.39 -12.31
C ASP A 252 -2.73 -6.71 -10.89
N GLU A 253 -1.45 -7.04 -10.74
CA GLU A 253 -0.78 -7.40 -9.48
C GLU A 253 -1.51 -8.53 -8.71
N TYR A 254 -1.96 -9.58 -9.44
CA TYR A 254 -2.79 -10.66 -8.87
C TYR A 254 -2.11 -11.42 -7.71
N GLN A 255 -0.78 -11.45 -7.63
CA GLN A 255 -0.03 -12.04 -6.53
C GLN A 255 -0.24 -11.33 -5.18
N ASP A 256 -0.81 -10.13 -5.16
CA ASP A 256 -1.09 -9.35 -3.96
C ASP A 256 -2.53 -9.52 -3.45
N THR A 257 -3.30 -10.40 -4.08
CA THR A 257 -4.69 -10.66 -3.69
C THR A 257 -4.76 -11.58 -2.46
N ASN A 258 -5.77 -11.36 -1.61
CA ASN A 258 -6.15 -12.27 -0.53
C ASN A 258 -7.18 -13.32 -1.00
N ARG A 259 -7.56 -14.24 -0.12
CA ARG A 259 -8.50 -15.33 -0.47
C ARG A 259 -9.88 -14.80 -0.87
N LEU A 260 -10.43 -13.81 -0.14
CA LEU A 260 -11.74 -13.22 -0.47
C LEU A 260 -11.73 -12.60 -1.87
N GLN A 261 -10.67 -11.90 -2.25
CA GLN A 261 -10.55 -11.32 -3.59
C GLN A 261 -10.48 -12.39 -4.69
N ALA A 262 -9.78 -13.49 -4.42
CA ALA A 262 -9.73 -14.61 -5.35
C ALA A 262 -11.11 -15.31 -5.47
N SER A 263 -11.82 -15.53 -4.36
CA SER A 263 -13.16 -16.15 -4.38
C SER A 263 -14.18 -15.28 -5.14
N VAL A 264 -14.14 -13.97 -4.96
CA VAL A 264 -14.95 -13.03 -5.73
C VAL A 264 -14.70 -13.15 -7.23
N LEU A 265 -13.43 -13.25 -7.66
CA LEU A 265 -13.10 -13.40 -9.08
C LEU A 265 -13.61 -14.71 -9.66
N LEU A 266 -13.46 -15.81 -8.93
CA LEU A 266 -13.97 -17.11 -9.34
C LEU A 266 -15.51 -17.13 -9.42
N ALA A 267 -16.18 -16.41 -8.52
CA ALA A 267 -17.63 -16.26 -8.57
C ALA A 267 -18.11 -15.37 -9.73
N LEU A 268 -17.36 -14.31 -10.08
CA LEU A 268 -17.65 -13.45 -11.24
C LEU A 268 -17.48 -14.20 -12.57
N LYS A 269 -16.53 -15.11 -12.65
CA LYS A 269 -16.19 -15.86 -13.88
C LYS A 269 -15.91 -17.33 -13.57
N PRO A 270 -16.94 -18.11 -13.20
CA PRO A 270 -16.75 -19.50 -12.77
C PRO A 270 -16.22 -20.41 -13.87
N ASP A 271 -16.50 -20.11 -15.14
CA ASP A 271 -15.96 -20.79 -16.31
C ASP A 271 -14.65 -20.20 -16.82
N GLY A 272 -14.20 -19.08 -16.22
CA GLY A 272 -13.00 -18.34 -16.61
C GLY A 272 -13.11 -17.58 -17.94
N LYS A 273 -14.25 -17.60 -18.63
CA LYS A 273 -14.42 -16.91 -19.92
C LYS A 273 -14.23 -15.39 -19.74
N GLY A 274 -13.29 -14.84 -20.52
CA GLY A 274 -12.95 -13.42 -20.47
C GLY A 274 -12.13 -13.00 -19.25
N LEU A 275 -11.72 -13.93 -18.38
CA LEU A 275 -10.87 -13.64 -17.20
C LEU A 275 -9.40 -13.63 -17.61
N ALA A 276 -8.68 -12.56 -17.25
CA ALA A 276 -7.25 -12.43 -17.42
C ALA A 276 -6.61 -11.81 -16.16
N VAL A 277 -5.64 -12.50 -15.60
CA VAL A 277 -4.89 -12.01 -14.45
C VAL A 277 -3.42 -11.85 -14.80
N VAL A 278 -2.79 -10.79 -14.29
CA VAL A 278 -1.38 -10.48 -14.52
C VAL A 278 -0.69 -10.34 -13.18
N GLY A 279 0.47 -10.96 -13.02
CA GLY A 279 1.20 -10.87 -11.76
C GLY A 279 2.62 -11.39 -11.85
N ASP A 280 3.30 -11.30 -10.71
CA ASP A 280 4.66 -11.80 -10.49
C ASP A 280 4.74 -12.47 -9.11
N ASP A 281 4.75 -13.79 -9.07
CA ASP A 281 4.88 -14.57 -7.82
C ASP A 281 6.12 -14.17 -7.01
N ALA A 282 7.21 -13.78 -7.68
CA ALA A 282 8.43 -13.28 -7.02
C ALA A 282 8.28 -11.87 -6.41
N GLN A 283 7.18 -11.18 -6.64
CA GLN A 283 6.86 -9.88 -6.03
C GLN A 283 5.70 -9.93 -5.04
N SER A 284 5.28 -11.12 -4.57
CA SER A 284 4.28 -11.28 -3.51
C SER A 284 4.89 -10.97 -2.15
N ILE A 285 4.67 -9.75 -1.63
CA ILE A 285 5.28 -9.23 -0.40
C ILE A 285 4.27 -8.56 0.55
N TYR A 286 2.99 -8.91 0.45
CA TYR A 286 1.92 -8.31 1.27
C TYR A 286 1.16 -9.33 2.11
N SER A 287 1.83 -10.40 2.62
CA SER A 287 1.18 -11.39 3.49
C SER A 287 0.64 -10.78 4.80
N PHE A 288 1.24 -9.70 5.27
CA PHE A 288 0.74 -8.94 6.42
C PHE A 288 -0.64 -8.28 6.17
N ARG A 289 -1.10 -8.21 4.90
CA ARG A 289 -2.45 -7.84 4.48
C ARG A 289 -3.28 -9.06 4.10
N ALA A 290 -2.90 -10.25 4.56
CA ALA A 290 -3.49 -11.53 4.21
C ALA A 290 -3.41 -11.91 2.71
N ALA A 291 -2.57 -11.22 1.91
CA ALA A 291 -2.27 -11.66 0.55
C ALA A 291 -1.60 -13.04 0.58
N THR A 292 -1.89 -13.86 -0.42
CA THR A 292 -1.28 -15.18 -0.52
C THR A 292 -0.77 -15.47 -1.94
N VAL A 293 0.50 -15.86 -2.03
CA VAL A 293 1.09 -16.29 -3.30
C VAL A 293 0.38 -17.51 -3.89
N ARG A 294 -0.35 -18.29 -3.05
CA ARG A 294 -1.12 -19.43 -3.52
C ARG A 294 -2.14 -19.04 -4.59
N ASN A 295 -2.76 -17.86 -4.48
CA ASN A 295 -3.75 -17.42 -5.46
C ASN A 295 -3.19 -17.42 -6.89
N ILE A 296 -1.98 -16.91 -7.09
CA ILE A 296 -1.37 -16.88 -8.43
C ILE A 296 -0.79 -18.25 -8.82
N LEU A 297 -0.21 -19.00 -7.89
CA LEU A 297 0.38 -20.31 -8.16
C LEU A 297 -0.69 -21.34 -8.52
N ASP A 298 -1.84 -21.32 -7.85
CA ASP A 298 -2.93 -22.28 -8.04
C ASP A 298 -3.94 -21.85 -9.12
N PHE A 299 -3.86 -20.60 -9.60
CA PHE A 299 -4.80 -20.04 -10.59
C PHE A 299 -5.03 -20.93 -11.83
N PRO A 300 -3.98 -21.49 -12.48
CA PRO A 300 -4.21 -22.30 -13.65
C PRO A 300 -5.07 -23.55 -13.39
N ALA A 301 -4.93 -24.15 -12.21
CA ALA A 301 -5.66 -25.36 -11.83
C ALA A 301 -7.10 -25.08 -11.35
N SER A 302 -7.48 -23.81 -11.18
CA SER A 302 -8.84 -23.43 -10.74
C SER A 302 -9.90 -23.60 -11.82
N PHE A 303 -9.51 -23.88 -13.06
CA PHE A 303 -10.41 -23.97 -14.21
C PHE A 303 -10.27 -25.28 -14.99
N SER A 304 -11.33 -25.63 -15.75
CA SER A 304 -11.33 -26.77 -16.66
C SER A 304 -11.91 -26.34 -18.03
N PRO A 305 -11.09 -26.23 -19.08
CA PRO A 305 -9.64 -26.51 -19.13
C PRO A 305 -8.82 -25.51 -18.28
N PRO A 306 -7.59 -25.90 -17.86
CA PRO A 306 -6.71 -25.01 -17.11
C PRO A 306 -6.44 -23.69 -17.82
N ALA A 307 -6.14 -22.63 -17.05
CA ALA A 307 -5.81 -21.34 -17.62
C ALA A 307 -4.55 -21.42 -18.50
N GLU A 308 -4.54 -20.68 -19.61
CA GLU A 308 -3.33 -20.49 -20.42
C GLU A 308 -2.34 -19.61 -19.68
N VAL A 309 -1.08 -20.07 -19.59
CA VAL A 309 0.00 -19.34 -18.94
C VAL A 309 0.91 -18.72 -19.99
N VAL A 310 1.05 -17.40 -19.95
CA VAL A 310 2.00 -16.65 -20.79
C VAL A 310 3.05 -16.00 -19.90
N THR A 311 4.32 -16.36 -20.10
CA THR A 311 5.44 -15.80 -19.35
C THR A 311 6.09 -14.62 -20.09
N LEU A 312 6.28 -13.50 -19.39
CA LEU A 312 7.02 -12.33 -19.85
C LEU A 312 8.34 -12.25 -19.09
N ASP A 313 9.43 -12.66 -19.73
CA ASP A 313 10.76 -12.78 -19.14
C ASP A 313 11.76 -11.71 -19.65
N GLN A 314 11.46 -11.05 -20.77
CA GLN A 314 12.27 -9.93 -21.26
C GLN A 314 12.08 -8.69 -20.40
N ASN A 315 13.17 -8.23 -19.77
CA ASN A 315 13.19 -7.05 -18.93
C ASN A 315 13.68 -5.82 -19.70
N TYR A 316 12.98 -4.68 -19.52
CA TYR A 316 13.29 -3.41 -20.17
C TYR A 316 13.85 -2.37 -19.22
N ARG A 317 14.03 -2.73 -17.93
CA ARG A 317 14.43 -1.83 -16.85
C ARG A 317 15.90 -1.91 -16.53
N SER A 318 16.35 -3.08 -16.11
CA SER A 318 17.64 -3.29 -15.45
C SER A 318 18.71 -3.80 -16.40
N SER A 319 19.98 -3.58 -16.07
CA SER A 319 21.11 -4.20 -16.76
C SER A 319 21.17 -5.71 -16.53
N GLN A 320 21.82 -6.47 -17.43
CA GLN A 320 21.92 -7.92 -17.31
C GLN A 320 22.63 -8.36 -16.06
N ALA A 321 23.64 -7.63 -15.59
CA ALA A 321 24.35 -7.94 -14.36
C ALA A 321 23.46 -7.91 -13.13
N ILE A 322 22.59 -6.90 -13.02
CA ILE A 322 21.59 -6.79 -11.94
C ILE A 322 20.59 -7.94 -12.02
N LEU A 323 20.09 -8.25 -13.23
CA LEU A 323 19.14 -9.35 -13.43
C LEU A 323 19.73 -10.70 -13.06
N SER A 324 20.99 -10.95 -13.42
CA SER A 324 21.66 -12.20 -13.07
C SER A 324 21.74 -12.40 -11.55
N ALA A 325 22.11 -11.37 -10.81
CA ALA A 325 22.15 -11.42 -9.35
C ALA A 325 20.75 -11.60 -8.74
N ALA A 326 19.74 -10.88 -9.26
CA ALA A 326 18.35 -10.99 -8.79
C ALA A 326 17.76 -12.37 -9.10
N ASN A 327 17.98 -12.92 -10.31
CA ASN A 327 17.59 -14.28 -10.67
C ASN A 327 18.24 -15.27 -9.70
N GLY A 328 19.55 -15.14 -9.41
CA GLY A 328 20.24 -16.01 -8.47
C GLY A 328 19.61 -16.03 -7.08
N VAL A 329 19.16 -14.88 -6.56
CA VAL A 329 18.47 -14.80 -5.26
C VAL A 329 17.11 -15.50 -5.29
N ILE A 330 16.31 -15.29 -6.35
CA ILE A 330 14.96 -15.87 -6.42
C ILE A 330 14.98 -17.34 -6.85
N ASP A 331 16.01 -17.80 -7.54
CA ASP A 331 16.19 -19.19 -7.93
C ASP A 331 16.34 -20.15 -6.73
N LEU A 332 16.69 -19.61 -5.58
CA LEU A 332 16.76 -20.35 -4.31
C LEU A 332 15.38 -20.53 -3.64
N ALA A 333 14.31 -19.97 -4.18
CA ALA A 333 12.94 -20.14 -3.65
C ALA A 333 12.46 -21.57 -3.86
N SER A 334 11.77 -22.13 -2.85
CA SER A 334 11.29 -23.51 -2.86
C SER A 334 10.20 -23.76 -3.90
N GLU A 335 9.34 -22.76 -4.15
CA GLU A 335 8.24 -22.85 -5.10
C GLU A 335 8.06 -21.53 -5.86
N ARG A 336 8.00 -21.59 -7.19
CA ARG A 336 7.84 -20.43 -8.06
C ARG A 336 7.48 -20.84 -9.47
N PHE A 337 6.94 -19.90 -10.28
CA PHE A 337 6.94 -20.05 -11.73
C PHE A 337 8.36 -19.92 -12.28
N THR A 338 8.71 -20.84 -13.18
CA THR A 338 10.04 -20.79 -13.85
C THR A 338 10.10 -19.61 -14.80
N LYS A 339 10.90 -18.61 -14.46
CA LYS A 339 11.22 -17.46 -15.31
C LYS A 339 12.64 -16.99 -15.01
N ASN A 340 13.39 -16.68 -16.06
CA ASN A 340 14.71 -16.10 -15.94
C ASN A 340 14.69 -14.77 -16.70
N LEU A 341 14.79 -13.67 -15.95
CA LEU A 341 14.80 -12.36 -16.56
C LEU A 341 16.07 -12.15 -17.36
N TRP A 342 15.89 -11.66 -18.57
CA TRP A 342 16.97 -11.28 -19.47
C TRP A 342 16.68 -9.93 -20.13
N THR A 343 17.68 -9.27 -20.70
CA THR A 343 17.52 -7.96 -21.32
C THR A 343 18.45 -7.79 -22.51
N ASP A 344 18.01 -6.99 -23.48
CA ASP A 344 18.86 -6.51 -24.59
C ASP A 344 19.67 -5.25 -24.22
N ARG A 345 19.48 -4.72 -23.01
CA ARG A 345 20.30 -3.59 -22.51
C ARG A 345 21.75 -4.02 -22.34
N ALA A 346 22.67 -3.04 -22.39
CA ALA A 346 24.09 -3.28 -22.13
C ALA A 346 24.29 -4.06 -20.82
N ALA A 347 25.33 -4.87 -20.74
CA ALA A 347 25.60 -5.74 -19.60
C ALA A 347 25.60 -4.99 -18.26
N GLY A 348 26.07 -3.74 -18.24
CA GLY A 348 26.17 -2.91 -17.04
C GLY A 348 27.25 -3.37 -16.08
N SER A 349 27.42 -2.64 -14.97
CA SER A 349 28.32 -3.01 -13.89
C SER A 349 27.67 -4.07 -13.00
N ALA A 350 28.48 -4.98 -12.45
CA ALA A 350 28.00 -5.93 -11.46
C ALA A 350 27.46 -5.19 -10.22
N PRO A 351 26.37 -5.68 -9.60
CA PRO A 351 25.92 -5.16 -8.32
C PRO A 351 27.04 -5.25 -7.29
N ARG A 352 27.16 -4.24 -6.41
CA ARG A 352 28.20 -4.22 -5.41
C ARG A 352 27.67 -4.73 -4.07
N LEU A 353 28.47 -5.54 -3.41
CA LEU A 353 28.25 -6.00 -2.04
C LEU A 353 29.30 -5.34 -1.14
N ILE A 354 28.86 -4.35 -0.35
CA ILE A 354 29.74 -3.46 0.39
C ILE A 354 29.72 -3.84 1.86
N THR A 355 30.84 -4.32 2.38
CA THR A 355 31.02 -4.57 3.81
C THR A 355 31.45 -3.29 4.51
N VAL A 356 30.73 -2.88 5.54
CA VAL A 356 31.04 -1.71 6.38
C VAL A 356 31.14 -2.14 7.85
N ARG A 357 31.80 -1.34 8.71
CA ARG A 357 32.00 -1.71 10.12
C ARG A 357 30.70 -1.70 10.92
N ASP A 358 29.90 -0.64 10.74
CA ASP A 358 28.69 -0.39 11.52
C ASP A 358 27.70 0.51 10.75
N GLU A 359 26.57 0.83 11.37
CA GLU A 359 25.52 1.67 10.80
C GLU A 359 25.97 3.11 10.52
N ALA A 360 26.91 3.65 11.28
CA ALA A 360 27.45 4.99 11.06
C ALA A 360 28.35 5.00 9.79
N ASP A 361 29.17 3.96 9.60
CA ASP A 361 29.94 3.78 8.37
C ASP A 361 29.03 3.55 7.17
N GLN A 362 27.93 2.80 7.34
CA GLN A 362 26.92 2.61 6.30
C GLN A 362 26.34 3.96 5.85
N ALA A 363 25.93 4.79 6.79
CA ALA A 363 25.37 6.12 6.49
C ALA A 363 26.36 7.02 5.75
N ARG A 364 27.62 7.04 6.20
CA ARG A 364 28.70 7.80 5.54
C ARG A 364 28.99 7.30 4.12
N PHE A 365 29.09 5.99 3.95
CA PHE A 365 29.30 5.37 2.65
C PHE A 365 28.18 5.77 1.67
N ILE A 366 26.91 5.62 2.08
CA ILE A 366 25.76 5.94 1.22
C ILE A 366 25.78 7.42 0.85
N ALA A 367 25.97 8.34 1.82
CA ALA A 367 26.01 9.76 1.55
C ALA A 367 27.14 10.15 0.57
N GLU A 368 28.34 9.55 0.70
CA GLU A 368 29.46 9.76 -0.24
C GLU A 368 29.14 9.23 -1.64
N ARG A 369 28.49 8.08 -1.73
CA ARG A 369 28.12 7.50 -3.02
C ARG A 369 27.02 8.31 -3.72
N VAL A 370 26.02 8.75 -2.96
CA VAL A 370 24.95 9.62 -3.48
C VAL A 370 25.55 10.89 -4.10
N LEU A 371 26.50 11.53 -3.41
CA LEU A 371 27.19 12.70 -3.94
C LEU A 371 28.03 12.38 -5.17
N ALA A 372 28.76 11.26 -5.15
CA ALA A 372 29.55 10.84 -6.30
C ALA A 372 28.70 10.57 -7.56
N HIS A 373 27.51 9.98 -7.41
CA HIS A 373 26.55 9.83 -8.51
C HIS A 373 26.03 11.19 -9.00
N ARG A 374 25.73 12.10 -8.08
CA ARG A 374 25.32 13.47 -8.43
C ARG A 374 26.41 14.23 -9.18
N GLU A 375 27.67 14.10 -8.75
CA GLU A 375 28.81 14.69 -9.45
C GLU A 375 29.02 14.08 -10.85
N ALA A 376 28.63 12.83 -11.04
CA ALA A 376 28.64 12.15 -12.34
C ALA A 376 27.44 12.55 -13.23
N GLY A 377 26.53 13.39 -12.75
CA GLY A 377 25.40 13.93 -13.51
C GLY A 377 24.06 13.24 -13.26
N GLU A 378 23.98 12.30 -12.33
CA GLU A 378 22.73 11.65 -11.92
C GLU A 378 22.01 12.50 -10.86
N THR A 379 20.73 12.84 -11.08
CA THR A 379 19.97 13.63 -10.11
C THR A 379 19.71 12.86 -8.82
N LEU A 380 19.47 13.54 -7.71
CA LEU A 380 19.11 12.88 -6.45
C LEU A 380 17.77 12.13 -6.56
N LYS A 381 16.82 12.64 -7.37
CA LYS A 381 15.52 12.00 -7.63
C LYS A 381 15.64 10.65 -8.35
N GLU A 382 16.73 10.43 -9.09
CA GLU A 382 17.03 9.16 -9.77
C GLU A 382 17.69 8.14 -8.84
N GLN A 383 17.96 8.51 -7.59
CA GLN A 383 18.60 7.69 -6.58
C GLN A 383 17.61 7.37 -5.46
N VAL A 384 17.73 6.17 -4.87
CA VAL A 384 16.92 5.75 -3.73
C VAL A 384 17.73 4.94 -2.73
N VAL A 385 17.44 5.14 -1.45
CA VAL A 385 17.93 4.26 -0.38
C VAL A 385 16.75 3.46 0.17
N LEU A 386 16.88 2.14 0.11
CA LEU A 386 15.86 1.18 0.51
C LEU A 386 16.23 0.52 1.83
N PHE A 387 15.25 0.39 2.71
CA PHE A 387 15.40 -0.27 4.02
C PHE A 387 14.17 -1.12 4.35
N ARG A 388 14.35 -2.13 5.21
CA ARG A 388 13.29 -3.06 5.63
C ARG A 388 12.26 -2.39 6.54
N ALA A 389 12.72 -1.62 7.51
CA ALA A 389 11.87 -0.92 8.48
C ALA A 389 12.24 0.56 8.56
N SER A 390 11.26 1.43 8.79
CA SER A 390 11.43 2.89 8.76
C SER A 390 12.50 3.39 9.74
N HIS A 391 12.65 2.77 10.91
CA HIS A 391 13.67 3.18 11.91
C HIS A 391 15.11 2.90 11.47
N HIS A 392 15.33 2.03 10.49
CA HIS A 392 16.67 1.74 9.97
C HIS A 392 17.34 2.94 9.29
N SER A 393 16.57 3.91 8.81
CA SER A 393 17.12 5.10 8.13
C SER A 393 17.66 6.18 9.09
N GLY A 394 17.37 6.10 10.40
CA GLY A 394 17.73 7.14 11.37
C GLY A 394 19.19 7.63 11.30
N PRO A 395 20.20 6.75 11.36
CA PRO A 395 21.60 7.16 11.23
C PRO A 395 21.91 7.83 9.88
N LEU A 396 21.26 7.41 8.81
CA LEU A 396 21.42 8.01 7.48
C LEU A 396 20.77 9.40 7.42
N GLU A 397 19.59 9.59 7.97
CA GLU A 397 18.89 10.89 8.00
C GLU A 397 19.76 11.96 8.70
N ILE A 398 20.40 11.57 9.81
CA ILE A 398 21.35 12.45 10.54
C ILE A 398 22.55 12.82 9.64
N GLU A 399 23.12 11.84 8.93
CA GLU A 399 24.29 12.08 8.08
C GLU A 399 23.94 12.92 6.85
N LEU A 400 22.78 12.70 6.22
CA LEU A 400 22.28 13.51 5.09
C LEU A 400 22.05 14.95 5.52
N THR A 401 21.39 15.17 6.68
CA THR A 401 21.15 16.50 7.24
C THR A 401 22.48 17.21 7.53
N ARG A 402 23.44 16.52 8.13
CA ARG A 402 24.79 17.07 8.39
C ARG A 402 25.51 17.53 7.14
N ARG A 403 25.29 16.86 6.01
CA ARG A 403 25.90 17.19 4.69
C ARG A 403 25.04 18.11 3.84
N ASN A 404 23.90 18.58 4.33
CA ASN A 404 22.92 19.38 3.58
C ASN A 404 22.47 18.69 2.27
N ILE A 405 22.26 17.36 2.32
CA ILE A 405 21.70 16.61 1.19
C ILE A 405 20.18 16.56 1.40
N PRO A 406 19.37 17.18 0.52
CA PRO A 406 17.93 17.16 0.64
C PRO A 406 17.39 15.74 0.38
N PHE A 407 16.43 15.31 1.17
CA PHE A 407 15.82 14.00 1.03
C PHE A 407 14.32 14.03 1.35
N VAL A 408 13.58 13.08 0.78
CA VAL A 408 12.17 12.82 1.08
C VAL A 408 12.05 11.37 1.51
N LYS A 409 11.39 11.13 2.66
CA LYS A 409 11.15 9.80 3.20
C LYS A 409 9.73 9.35 2.91
N PHE A 410 9.60 8.23 2.20
CA PHE A 410 8.33 7.59 1.94
C PHE A 410 8.05 6.51 2.99
N GLY A 411 6.83 6.52 3.56
CA GLY A 411 6.42 5.59 4.62
C GLY A 411 6.32 6.23 6.00
N GLY A 412 6.19 7.57 6.08
CA GLY A 412 5.83 8.32 7.28
C GLY A 412 4.31 8.49 7.45
N LEU A 413 3.89 9.35 8.42
CA LEU A 413 2.49 9.74 8.59
C LEU A 413 1.97 10.34 7.27
N LYS A 414 0.81 9.86 6.83
CA LYS A 414 0.18 10.38 5.63
C LYS A 414 -0.49 11.71 5.94
N PHE A 415 -0.61 12.60 4.95
CA PHE A 415 -1.35 13.85 5.05
C PHE A 415 -2.73 13.69 5.71
N LEU A 416 -3.43 12.61 5.36
CA LEU A 416 -4.74 12.29 5.94
C LEU A 416 -4.69 11.79 7.38
N ASP A 417 -3.52 11.39 7.89
CA ASP A 417 -3.34 10.97 9.28
C ASP A 417 -3.12 12.17 10.22
N ALA A 418 -2.92 13.37 9.65
CA ALA A 418 -2.79 14.61 10.42
C ALA A 418 -4.08 14.90 11.21
N ALA A 419 -3.94 15.23 12.50
CA ALA A 419 -5.08 15.37 13.42
C ALA A 419 -6.14 16.36 12.91
N HIS A 420 -5.73 17.52 12.40
CA HIS A 420 -6.62 18.56 11.90
C HIS A 420 -7.35 18.18 10.61
N VAL A 421 -6.70 17.40 9.74
CA VAL A 421 -7.36 16.84 8.55
C VAL A 421 -8.41 15.81 8.96
N LYS A 422 -8.07 14.90 9.89
CA LYS A 422 -9.03 13.94 10.44
C LYS A 422 -10.21 14.61 11.15
N ASP A 423 -9.99 15.74 11.79
CA ASP A 423 -11.07 16.49 12.46
C ASP A 423 -12.11 17.00 11.43
N VAL A 424 -11.65 17.57 10.32
CA VAL A 424 -12.53 18.02 9.21
C VAL A 424 -13.23 16.83 8.55
N LEU A 425 -12.51 15.74 8.30
CA LEU A 425 -13.10 14.54 7.74
C LEU A 425 -14.13 13.89 8.66
N ALA A 426 -13.92 13.94 9.97
CA ALA A 426 -14.90 13.45 10.96
C ALA A 426 -16.21 14.28 10.89
N VAL A 427 -16.11 15.60 10.76
CA VAL A 427 -17.32 16.45 10.57
C VAL A 427 -18.04 16.07 9.27
N LEU A 428 -17.33 15.91 8.15
CA LEU A 428 -17.93 15.49 6.89
C LEU A 428 -18.62 14.12 6.98
N ARG A 429 -17.97 13.14 7.61
CA ARG A 429 -18.56 11.81 7.82
C ARG A 429 -19.79 11.86 8.71
N PHE A 430 -19.75 12.64 9.76
CA PHE A 430 -20.90 12.81 10.65
C PHE A 430 -22.07 13.53 9.95
N VAL A 431 -21.79 14.46 9.03
CA VAL A 431 -22.82 15.07 8.16
C VAL A 431 -23.44 14.02 7.23
N GLU A 432 -22.61 13.14 6.65
CA GLU A 432 -23.03 12.07 5.74
C GLU A 432 -23.83 10.99 6.48
N ASN A 433 -23.31 10.55 7.62
CA ASN A 433 -23.94 9.55 8.46
C ASN A 433 -23.95 9.98 9.94
N PRO A 434 -25.07 10.56 10.43
CA PRO A 434 -25.21 10.98 11.83
C PRO A 434 -25.18 9.81 12.85
N ARG A 435 -25.24 8.56 12.40
CA ARG A 435 -25.10 7.36 13.23
C ARG A 435 -23.65 6.91 13.39
N ASP A 436 -22.72 7.48 12.61
CA ASP A 436 -21.29 7.21 12.77
C ASP A 436 -20.78 7.78 14.12
N ARG A 437 -20.68 6.89 15.10
CA ARG A 437 -20.31 7.26 16.48
C ARG A 437 -18.86 7.74 16.56
N VAL A 438 -17.96 7.16 15.77
CA VAL A 438 -16.53 7.55 15.77
C VAL A 438 -16.40 8.97 15.25
N ALA A 439 -17.02 9.26 14.11
CA ALA A 439 -17.02 10.58 13.51
C ALA A 439 -17.72 11.61 14.41
N GLY A 440 -18.91 11.30 14.93
CA GLY A 440 -19.66 12.17 15.84
C GLY A 440 -18.92 12.42 17.15
N PHE A 441 -18.31 11.40 17.74
CA PHE A 441 -17.54 11.52 18.96
C PHE A 441 -16.33 12.46 18.78
N ARG A 442 -15.60 12.30 17.68
CA ARG A 442 -14.48 13.16 17.33
C ARG A 442 -14.92 14.59 17.07
N ALA A 443 -15.95 14.79 16.24
CA ALA A 443 -16.46 16.11 15.88
C ALA A 443 -16.94 16.89 17.11
N MET A 444 -17.70 16.27 18.01
CA MET A 444 -18.21 16.91 19.22
C MET A 444 -17.09 17.28 20.22
N GLN A 445 -16.01 16.49 20.29
CA GLN A 445 -14.88 16.80 21.14
C GLN A 445 -14.00 17.96 20.64
N LEU A 446 -14.25 18.47 19.45
CA LEU A 446 -13.64 19.73 18.97
C LEU A 446 -14.13 20.91 19.77
N LEU A 447 -15.35 20.84 20.30
CA LEU A 447 -16.00 21.90 21.01
C LEU A 447 -15.46 22.08 22.43
N PRO A 448 -15.18 23.31 22.87
CA PRO A 448 -14.76 23.59 24.23
C PRO A 448 -15.81 23.09 25.25
N GLY A 449 -15.36 22.38 26.27
CA GLY A 449 -16.24 21.90 27.33
C GLY A 449 -17.09 20.68 27.01
N VAL A 450 -16.98 20.12 25.82
CA VAL A 450 -17.56 18.81 25.48
C VAL A 450 -16.56 17.70 25.75
N GLY A 451 -16.71 17.04 26.89
CA GLY A 451 -15.90 15.88 27.24
C GLY A 451 -16.52 14.56 26.72
N PRO A 452 -15.77 13.45 26.84
CA PRO A 452 -16.21 12.13 26.36
C PRO A 452 -17.62 11.74 26.80
N ASN A 453 -17.94 11.92 28.09
CA ASN A 453 -19.26 11.55 28.64
C ASN A 453 -20.41 12.41 28.07
N SER A 454 -20.12 13.66 27.68
CA SER A 454 -21.15 14.53 27.08
C SER A 454 -21.40 14.17 25.63
N ALA A 455 -20.33 13.92 24.86
CA ALA A 455 -20.44 13.42 23.49
C ALA A 455 -21.18 12.06 23.44
N GLN A 456 -20.81 11.14 24.33
CA GLN A 456 -21.46 9.82 24.44
C GLN A 456 -22.99 9.96 24.63
N ARG A 457 -23.44 10.77 25.57
CA ARG A 457 -24.89 10.97 25.85
C ARG A 457 -25.64 11.54 24.65
N VAL A 458 -25.05 12.41 23.87
CA VAL A 458 -25.68 12.93 22.65
C VAL A 458 -25.78 11.81 21.62
N LEU A 459 -24.70 11.06 21.39
CA LEU A 459 -24.68 9.95 20.44
C LEU A 459 -25.67 8.84 20.82
N ASP A 460 -25.78 8.49 22.12
CA ASP A 460 -26.78 7.52 22.61
C ASP A 460 -28.21 7.97 22.30
N ARG A 461 -28.46 9.28 22.37
CA ARG A 461 -29.77 9.84 21.99
C ARG A 461 -30.01 9.77 20.47
N LEU A 462 -28.98 10.01 19.65
CA LEU A 462 -29.08 9.89 18.20
C LEU A 462 -29.35 8.45 17.77
N ASP A 463 -28.70 7.48 18.39
CA ASP A 463 -28.89 6.05 18.11
C ASP A 463 -30.31 5.57 18.40
N GLN A 464 -30.94 6.12 19.45
CA GLN A 464 -32.30 5.77 19.84
C GLN A 464 -33.39 6.48 19.01
N ALA A 465 -33.01 7.48 18.25
CA ALA A 465 -33.95 8.28 17.46
C ALA A 465 -34.26 7.66 16.10
N ALA A 466 -35.52 7.71 15.68
CA ALA A 466 -35.89 7.35 14.31
C ALA A 466 -35.25 8.28 13.28
N ASP A 467 -35.17 9.57 13.60
CA ASP A 467 -34.48 10.60 12.81
C ASP A 467 -33.34 11.23 13.63
N PRO A 468 -32.07 10.81 13.41
CA PRO A 468 -30.92 11.36 14.11
C PRO A 468 -30.74 12.87 13.91
N ARG A 469 -31.07 13.40 12.72
CA ARG A 469 -30.98 14.84 12.44
C ARG A 469 -31.85 15.65 13.38
N SER A 470 -33.14 15.35 13.44
CA SER A 470 -34.10 16.02 14.34
C SER A 470 -33.70 15.85 15.82
N ALA A 471 -33.14 14.69 16.18
CA ALA A 471 -32.65 14.44 17.51
C ALA A 471 -31.41 15.30 17.86
N LEU A 472 -30.51 15.56 16.92
CA LEU A 472 -29.36 16.45 17.09
C LEU A 472 -29.83 17.92 17.27
N LEU A 473 -30.74 18.38 16.41
CA LEU A 473 -31.30 19.74 16.47
C LEU A 473 -32.02 20.03 17.80
N SER A 474 -32.67 19.02 18.38
CA SER A 474 -33.34 19.11 19.66
C SER A 474 -32.49 18.72 20.88
N ALA A 475 -31.22 18.35 20.67
CA ALA A 475 -30.36 17.95 21.74
C ALA A 475 -29.97 19.14 22.65
N PRO A 476 -30.10 19.01 24.00
CA PRO A 476 -29.69 20.07 24.90
C PRO A 476 -28.19 20.29 24.80
N ALA A 477 -27.78 21.56 24.73
CA ALA A 477 -26.38 21.92 24.71
C ALA A 477 -25.65 21.38 25.96
N PRO A 478 -24.47 20.76 25.83
CA PRO A 478 -23.64 20.43 26.97
C PRO A 478 -23.31 21.68 27.78
N GLN A 479 -23.41 21.61 29.11
CA GLN A 479 -23.39 22.77 30.03
C GLN A 479 -22.25 23.78 29.81
N ARG A 480 -21.12 23.35 29.24
CA ARG A 480 -19.94 24.19 29.02
C ARG A 480 -19.67 24.54 27.56
N ALA A 481 -20.50 24.07 26.63
CA ALA A 481 -20.28 24.28 25.21
C ALA A 481 -20.96 25.54 24.66
N GLY A 482 -22.07 26.01 25.30
CA GLY A 482 -22.74 27.26 24.98
C GLY A 482 -22.93 27.54 23.50
N ALA A 483 -22.45 28.71 23.06
CA ALA A 483 -22.58 29.15 21.67
C ALA A 483 -21.82 28.26 20.68
N ASP A 484 -20.71 27.63 21.06
CA ASP A 484 -19.97 26.69 20.19
C ASP A 484 -20.86 25.47 19.82
N TRP A 485 -21.77 25.04 20.72
CA TRP A 485 -22.71 23.96 20.42
C TRP A 485 -23.79 24.40 19.42
N GLU A 486 -24.35 25.60 19.59
CA GLU A 486 -25.36 26.14 18.67
C GLU A 486 -24.79 26.31 17.25
N ASP A 487 -23.54 26.81 17.16
CA ASP A 487 -22.85 26.99 15.89
C ASP A 487 -22.51 25.64 15.22
N PHE A 488 -22.09 24.65 16.01
CA PHE A 488 -21.89 23.29 15.54
C PHE A 488 -23.16 22.69 14.95
N VAL A 489 -24.26 22.70 15.72
CA VAL A 489 -25.54 22.14 15.29
C VAL A 489 -26.05 22.87 14.03
N ALA A 490 -25.97 24.22 13.98
CA ALA A 490 -26.35 25.00 12.81
C ALA A 490 -25.48 24.67 11.58
N THR A 491 -24.20 24.41 11.78
CA THR A 491 -23.29 24.03 10.69
C THR A 491 -23.65 22.65 10.15
N ILE A 492 -23.86 21.65 11.02
CA ILE A 492 -24.28 20.29 10.60
C ILE A 492 -25.63 20.36 9.87
N ASP A 493 -26.61 21.06 10.43
CA ASP A 493 -27.96 21.19 9.82
C ASP A 493 -27.91 21.84 8.44
N ALA A 494 -27.13 22.90 8.27
CA ALA A 494 -26.99 23.58 6.99
C ALA A 494 -26.35 22.66 5.93
N LEU A 495 -25.34 21.84 6.32
CA LEU A 495 -24.70 20.91 5.41
C LEU A 495 -25.61 19.72 5.05
N GLN A 496 -26.45 19.26 5.97
CA GLN A 496 -27.45 18.21 5.71
C GLN A 496 -28.65 18.70 4.90
N SER A 497 -28.95 20.00 4.96
CA SER A 497 -30.06 20.63 4.20
C SER A 497 -29.68 20.96 2.74
N GLY A 498 -28.54 20.55 2.27
CA GLY A 498 -28.07 20.87 0.92
C GLY A 498 -27.40 22.24 0.76
N GLY A 499 -26.96 22.85 1.87
CA GLY A 499 -26.28 24.13 2.04
C GLY A 499 -25.46 24.67 0.86
N PRO A 500 -24.17 25.00 1.01
CA PRO A 500 -23.38 25.62 -0.07
C PRO A 500 -23.14 24.72 -1.28
N GLY A 501 -23.51 23.43 -1.18
CA GLY A 501 -23.23 22.42 -2.21
C GLY A 501 -21.76 22.00 -2.25
N TRP A 502 -21.53 20.81 -2.80
CA TRP A 502 -20.17 20.26 -2.95
C TRP A 502 -19.41 20.99 -4.08
N PRO A 503 -18.11 21.33 -3.93
CA PRO A 503 -17.19 21.07 -2.81
C PRO A 503 -17.12 22.22 -1.76
N ALA A 504 -17.93 23.28 -1.86
CA ALA A 504 -17.90 24.42 -0.95
C ALA A 504 -18.25 24.06 0.52
N GLU A 505 -18.77 22.86 0.75
CA GLU A 505 -19.01 22.31 2.09
C GLU A 505 -17.70 22.24 2.91
N ILE A 506 -16.57 21.92 2.30
CA ILE A 506 -15.28 21.84 3.00
C ILE A 506 -14.81 23.23 3.44
N GLU A 507 -14.94 24.24 2.60
CA GLU A 507 -14.64 25.62 2.97
C GLU A 507 -15.47 26.04 4.18
N ARG A 508 -16.77 25.71 4.20
CA ARG A 508 -17.65 26.02 5.34
C ARG A 508 -17.16 25.34 6.62
N ILE A 509 -16.79 24.06 6.56
CA ILE A 509 -16.27 23.33 7.71
C ILE A 509 -14.92 23.91 8.15
N ARG A 510 -14.03 24.24 7.23
CA ARG A 510 -12.74 24.87 7.51
C ARG A 510 -12.91 26.20 8.24
N LEU A 511 -13.83 27.04 7.78
CA LEU A 511 -14.13 28.33 8.42
C LEU A 511 -14.71 28.15 9.83
N TRP A 512 -15.62 27.18 10.00
CA TRP A 512 -16.14 26.82 11.32
C TRP A 512 -15.04 26.26 12.24
N TYR A 513 -14.15 25.44 11.70
CA TYR A 513 -13.10 24.78 12.47
C TYR A 513 -11.93 25.72 12.83
N ALA A 514 -11.68 26.78 12.09
CA ALA A 514 -10.55 27.67 12.27
C ALA A 514 -10.36 28.19 13.72
N PRO A 515 -11.39 28.68 14.45
CA PRO A 515 -11.22 29.09 15.86
C PRO A 515 -10.89 27.92 16.79
N HIS A 516 -11.35 26.71 16.47
CA HIS A 516 -11.04 25.49 17.24
C HIS A 516 -9.61 25.04 17.00
N LEU A 517 -9.11 25.16 15.76
CA LEU A 517 -7.73 24.87 15.37
C LEU A 517 -6.73 25.79 16.09
N GLU A 518 -7.00 27.11 16.10
CA GLU A 518 -6.16 28.11 16.77
C GLU A 518 -6.07 27.90 18.28
N ARG A 519 -7.15 27.41 18.90
CA ARG A 519 -7.16 27.08 20.34
C ARG A 519 -6.37 25.82 20.68
N ARG A 520 -6.14 24.92 19.73
CA ARG A 520 -5.56 23.59 19.96
C ARG A 520 -4.10 23.48 19.54
N HIS A 521 -3.67 24.29 18.57
CA HIS A 521 -2.38 24.14 17.91
C HIS A 521 -1.66 25.48 17.79
N GLU A 522 -0.40 25.51 18.21
CA GLU A 522 0.45 26.71 18.08
C GLU A 522 0.81 27.00 16.61
N ASP A 523 0.85 25.97 15.77
CA ASP A 523 1.16 26.01 14.34
C ASP A 523 -0.11 26.09 13.44
N ALA A 524 -1.18 26.73 13.95
CA ALA A 524 -2.48 26.80 13.28
C ALA A 524 -2.41 27.32 11.83
N THR A 525 -1.52 28.28 11.54
CA THR A 525 -1.36 28.84 10.18
C THR A 525 -0.87 27.79 9.17
N ALA A 526 0.10 26.96 9.55
CA ALA A 526 0.57 25.87 8.68
C ALA A 526 -0.52 24.82 8.46
N ARG A 527 -1.26 24.47 9.51
CA ARG A 527 -2.38 23.50 9.43
C ARG A 527 -3.56 24.01 8.62
N GLN A 528 -3.81 25.32 8.60
CA GLN A 528 -4.81 25.92 7.72
C GLN A 528 -4.45 25.74 6.23
N ALA A 529 -3.16 25.82 5.88
CA ALA A 529 -2.70 25.54 4.51
C ALA A 529 -3.01 24.10 4.09
N ASP A 530 -2.84 23.12 4.97
CA ASP A 530 -3.22 21.73 4.71
C ASP A 530 -4.72 21.58 4.46
N LEU A 531 -5.55 22.32 5.21
CA LEU A 531 -7.01 22.30 5.00
C LEU A 531 -7.43 22.94 3.66
N VAL A 532 -6.71 23.98 3.22
CA VAL A 532 -6.91 24.53 1.86
C VAL A 532 -6.51 23.52 0.79
N GLN A 533 -5.44 22.78 1.01
CA GLN A 533 -5.05 21.68 0.12
C GLN A 533 -6.13 20.58 0.09
N LEU A 534 -6.73 20.22 1.22
CA LEU A 534 -7.85 19.28 1.28
C LEU A 534 -9.04 19.76 0.44
N GLU A 535 -9.35 21.05 0.50
CA GLU A 535 -10.40 21.68 -0.31
C GLU A 535 -10.11 21.59 -1.81
N GLN A 536 -8.86 21.83 -2.22
CA GLN A 536 -8.43 21.65 -3.60
C GLN A 536 -8.55 20.19 -4.06
N ILE A 537 -8.15 19.23 -3.23
CA ILE A 537 -8.31 17.80 -3.52
C ILE A 537 -9.79 17.47 -3.73
N ALA A 538 -10.67 17.98 -2.87
CA ALA A 538 -12.11 17.73 -2.92
C ALA A 538 -12.78 18.24 -4.20
N SER A 539 -12.27 19.32 -4.79
CA SER A 539 -12.80 19.88 -6.03
C SER A 539 -12.72 18.91 -7.23
N GLY A 540 -11.86 17.90 -7.14
CA GLY A 540 -11.74 16.84 -8.14
C GLY A 540 -12.81 15.74 -8.05
N TYR A 541 -13.73 15.82 -7.09
CA TYR A 541 -14.76 14.80 -6.87
C TYR A 541 -16.17 15.33 -7.10
N PRO A 542 -17.08 14.52 -7.63
CA PRO A 542 -18.43 14.98 -7.97
C PRO A 542 -19.38 15.13 -6.76
N SER A 543 -19.09 14.47 -5.63
CA SER A 543 -19.93 14.50 -4.43
C SER A 543 -19.12 14.24 -3.16
N ARG A 544 -19.68 14.63 -2.00
CA ARG A 544 -19.14 14.34 -0.67
C ARG A 544 -18.98 12.84 -0.44
N GLU A 545 -20.01 12.06 -0.74
CA GLU A 545 -20.00 10.61 -0.59
C GLU A 545 -18.82 9.98 -1.37
N ARG A 546 -18.68 10.38 -2.65
CA ARG A 546 -17.61 9.88 -3.49
C ARG A 546 -16.22 10.32 -3.00
N PHE A 547 -16.10 11.55 -2.55
CA PHE A 547 -14.87 12.06 -1.95
C PHE A 547 -14.47 11.26 -0.70
N LEU A 548 -15.38 11.09 0.27
CA LEU A 548 -15.11 10.35 1.50
C LEU A 548 -14.76 8.89 1.22
N THR A 549 -15.53 8.24 0.35
CA THR A 549 -15.28 6.85 -0.05
C THR A 549 -13.90 6.70 -0.68
N GLU A 550 -13.60 7.52 -1.67
CA GLU A 550 -12.38 7.40 -2.44
C GLU A 550 -11.14 7.83 -1.65
N LEU A 551 -11.27 8.86 -0.82
CA LEU A 551 -10.19 9.31 0.06
C LEU A 551 -9.85 8.26 1.13
N THR A 552 -10.87 7.56 1.64
CA THR A 552 -10.70 6.49 2.61
C THR A 552 -10.01 5.27 1.95
N LEU A 553 -10.46 4.88 0.77
CA LEU A 553 -9.97 3.66 0.09
C LEU A 553 -8.55 3.79 -0.48
N ASP A 554 -8.16 4.98 -0.93
CA ASP A 554 -6.84 5.23 -1.53
C ASP A 554 -6.38 6.66 -1.22
N PRO A 555 -5.85 6.88 -0.02
CA PRO A 555 -5.40 8.19 0.39
C PRO A 555 -4.30 8.72 -0.55
N PRO A 556 -4.32 10.02 -0.91
CA PRO A 556 -3.25 10.61 -1.69
C PRO A 556 -1.89 10.42 -1.02
N ASP A 557 -0.85 10.15 -1.81
CA ASP A 557 0.55 9.92 -1.37
C ASP A 557 1.22 11.21 -0.80
N ALA A 558 0.46 12.11 -0.21
CA ALA A 558 1.00 13.32 0.39
C ALA A 558 1.80 12.94 1.65
N THR A 559 3.06 13.31 1.65
CA THR A 559 4.02 13.04 2.72
C THR A 559 3.86 14.00 3.89
N SER A 560 4.19 13.50 5.08
CA SER A 560 4.07 14.15 6.37
C SER A 560 5.05 15.31 6.61
N ASP A 561 4.79 16.01 7.70
CA ASP A 561 5.34 17.16 8.41
C ASP A 561 6.87 17.39 8.42
N GLN A 562 7.70 16.51 7.89
CA GLN A 562 9.14 16.72 7.71
C GLN A 562 9.54 17.00 6.25
N ALA A 563 8.62 16.89 5.32
CA ALA A 563 8.75 17.46 3.98
C ALA A 563 8.32 18.93 4.03
N GLU A 564 8.97 19.74 4.88
CA GLU A 564 8.91 21.19 4.72
C GLU A 564 9.22 21.48 3.25
N SER A 565 8.13 21.76 2.51
CA SER A 565 8.14 22.39 1.19
C SER A 565 9.32 22.05 0.26
N VAL A 566 9.52 20.75 -0.02
CA VAL A 566 10.33 20.39 -1.19
C VAL A 566 9.46 20.67 -2.40
N HIS A 567 9.66 21.79 -3.07
CA HIS A 567 8.97 22.10 -4.32
C HIS A 567 9.16 20.95 -5.32
N PRO A 568 8.15 20.65 -6.16
CA PRO A 568 8.27 19.62 -7.20
C PRO A 568 9.50 19.78 -8.09
N ASP A 569 10.06 20.98 -8.17
CA ASP A 569 11.23 21.34 -8.98
C ASP A 569 12.57 21.14 -8.24
N GLU A 570 12.57 20.90 -6.93
CA GLU A 570 13.82 20.68 -6.17
C GLU A 570 14.30 19.24 -6.31
N ASP A 571 15.64 19.08 -6.42
CA ASP A 571 16.29 17.78 -6.51
C ASP A 571 16.52 17.20 -5.10
N TYR A 572 15.98 16.02 -4.81
CA TYR A 572 16.06 15.36 -3.50
C TYR A 572 16.27 13.84 -3.60
N LEU A 573 16.96 13.27 -2.62
CA LEU A 573 17.17 11.82 -2.49
C LEU A 573 15.91 11.14 -1.96
N ASN A 574 15.57 9.99 -2.55
CA ASN A 574 14.45 9.18 -2.08
C ASN A 574 14.90 8.23 -0.96
N LEU A 575 14.24 8.28 0.20
CA LEU A 575 14.34 7.28 1.26
C LEU A 575 13.04 6.49 1.33
N SER A 576 13.08 5.15 1.26
CA SER A 576 11.84 4.37 1.22
C SER A 576 11.99 3.00 1.87
N THR A 577 10.91 2.50 2.48
CA THR A 577 10.84 1.08 2.77
C THR A 577 10.75 0.29 1.46
N ILE A 578 11.25 -0.95 1.47
CA ILE A 578 11.20 -1.82 0.28
C ILE A 578 9.74 -2.03 -0.18
N HIS A 579 8.79 -2.14 0.75
CA HIS A 579 7.37 -2.29 0.44
C HIS A 579 6.80 -1.07 -0.32
N SER A 580 7.13 0.15 0.14
CA SER A 580 6.68 1.39 -0.51
C SER A 580 7.37 1.67 -1.85
N ALA A 581 8.52 1.04 -2.10
CA ALA A 581 9.26 1.12 -3.35
C ALA A 581 8.70 0.21 -4.46
N LYS A 582 7.76 -0.70 -4.13
CA LYS A 582 7.13 -1.59 -5.12
C LYS A 582 6.40 -0.74 -6.18
N GLY A 583 6.57 -1.10 -7.46
CA GLY A 583 6.02 -0.35 -8.60
C GLY A 583 6.88 0.82 -9.10
N ARG A 584 7.84 1.29 -8.30
CA ARG A 584 8.77 2.39 -8.67
C ARG A 584 10.10 1.84 -9.19
N GLU A 585 10.96 2.73 -9.74
CA GLU A 585 12.27 2.36 -10.28
C GLU A 585 13.21 3.56 -10.33
N TRP A 586 14.51 3.32 -10.11
CA TRP A 586 15.53 4.37 -10.06
C TRP A 586 16.80 3.93 -10.79
N SER A 587 17.60 4.90 -11.23
CA SER A 587 18.90 4.62 -11.86
C SER A 587 19.85 3.98 -10.87
N SER A 588 19.93 4.53 -9.65
CA SER A 588 20.78 4.00 -8.57
C SER A 588 19.98 3.62 -7.33
N VAL A 589 20.20 2.41 -6.84
CA VAL A 589 19.53 1.84 -5.66
C VAL A 589 20.56 1.40 -4.62
N PHE A 590 20.39 1.87 -3.40
CA PHE A 590 21.14 1.45 -2.22
C PHE A 590 20.22 0.64 -1.31
N VAL A 591 20.60 -0.58 -0.94
CA VAL A 591 19.85 -1.40 0.01
C VAL A 591 20.62 -1.47 1.31
N MET A 592 20.05 -0.94 2.37
CA MET A 592 20.64 -0.93 3.71
C MET A 592 20.44 -2.25 4.43
N ASN A 593 21.35 -2.53 5.36
CA ASN A 593 21.24 -3.62 6.33
C ASN A 593 20.97 -4.99 5.68
N CYS A 594 21.75 -5.35 4.62
CA CYS A 594 21.66 -6.66 3.98
C CYS A 594 22.27 -7.77 4.84
N VAL A 595 21.76 -7.94 6.05
CA VAL A 595 22.24 -8.87 7.07
C VAL A 595 21.08 -9.67 7.65
N ASP A 596 21.36 -10.86 8.17
CA ASP A 596 20.41 -11.63 8.96
C ASP A 596 19.97 -10.82 10.20
N GLY A 597 18.68 -10.87 10.53
CA GLY A 597 18.04 -10.02 11.54
C GLY A 597 17.40 -8.75 10.96
N CYS A 598 17.85 -8.29 9.77
CA CYS A 598 17.22 -7.18 9.05
C CYS A 598 16.58 -7.64 7.72
N ILE A 599 17.32 -8.40 6.90
CA ILE A 599 16.86 -9.03 5.65
C ILE A 599 17.43 -10.47 5.60
N PRO A 600 16.69 -11.51 6.03
CA PRO A 600 15.32 -11.45 6.60
C PRO A 600 15.27 -10.73 7.96
N SER A 601 14.11 -10.15 8.25
CA SER A 601 13.79 -9.61 9.57
C SER A 601 13.59 -10.75 10.57
N ASP A 602 14.05 -10.58 11.82
CA ASP A 602 13.81 -11.57 12.90
C ASP A 602 12.32 -11.82 13.14
N LEU A 603 11.45 -10.86 12.82
CA LEU A 603 9.99 -11.00 12.92
C LEU A 603 9.38 -11.78 11.74
N GLY A 604 10.13 -12.03 10.68
CA GLY A 604 9.68 -12.68 9.45
C GLY A 604 10.36 -14.03 9.18
N ILE A 605 10.74 -14.77 10.24
CA ILE A 605 11.42 -16.07 10.12
C ILE A 605 10.75 -17.19 10.90
N GLY A 606 9.52 -16.97 11.36
CA GLY A 606 8.75 -17.95 12.15
C GLY A 606 8.31 -19.18 11.33
N THR A 607 8.10 -19.00 10.03
CA THR A 607 7.69 -20.05 9.09
C THR A 607 8.50 -20.00 7.80
N GLU A 608 8.53 -21.11 7.06
CA GLU A 608 9.17 -21.15 5.74
C GLU A 608 8.55 -20.16 4.76
N ALA A 609 7.22 -19.99 4.80
CA ALA A 609 6.51 -19.04 3.96
C ALA A 609 6.94 -17.58 4.22
N GLU A 610 7.18 -17.22 5.47
CA GLU A 610 7.67 -15.89 5.85
C GLU A 610 9.11 -15.68 5.38
N ILE A 611 9.97 -16.68 5.49
CA ILE A 611 11.34 -16.62 4.98
C ILE A 611 11.33 -16.43 3.46
N GLU A 612 10.46 -17.13 2.75
CA GLU A 612 10.33 -16.98 1.30
C GLU A 612 9.76 -15.61 0.92
N GLU A 613 8.90 -15.01 1.74
CA GLU A 613 8.45 -13.62 1.52
C GLU A 613 9.57 -12.60 1.71
N GLU A 614 10.40 -12.76 2.74
CA GLU A 614 11.57 -11.91 2.95
C GLU A 614 12.60 -12.06 1.81
N ARG A 615 12.71 -13.26 1.19
CA ARG A 615 13.51 -13.46 -0.04
C ARG A 615 12.95 -12.66 -1.20
N ARG A 616 11.63 -12.72 -1.42
CA ARG A 616 10.94 -11.93 -2.44
C ARG A 616 11.10 -10.43 -2.19
N LEU A 617 11.15 -10.02 -0.91
CA LEU A 617 11.37 -8.62 -0.55
C LEU A 617 12.76 -8.14 -1.00
N LEU A 618 13.82 -8.94 -0.78
CA LEU A 618 15.16 -8.62 -1.30
C LEU A 618 15.16 -8.58 -2.84
N TYR A 619 14.53 -9.54 -3.49
CA TYR A 619 14.38 -9.55 -4.95
C TYR A 619 13.67 -8.30 -5.45
N VAL A 620 12.60 -7.85 -4.79
CA VAL A 620 11.92 -6.60 -5.13
C VAL A 620 12.87 -5.43 -5.00
N ALA A 621 13.64 -5.32 -3.90
CA ALA A 621 14.60 -4.23 -3.71
C ALA A 621 15.64 -4.19 -4.84
N MET A 622 16.23 -5.34 -5.19
CA MET A 622 17.24 -5.44 -6.25
C MET A 622 16.68 -5.04 -7.62
N THR A 623 15.46 -5.47 -7.94
CA THR A 623 14.79 -5.20 -9.23
C THR A 623 14.23 -3.79 -9.37
N ARG A 624 14.42 -2.91 -8.37
CA ARG A 624 14.13 -1.47 -8.51
C ARG A 624 15.23 -0.72 -9.26
N ALA A 625 16.44 -1.28 -9.29
CA ALA A 625 17.60 -0.66 -9.93
C ALA A 625 17.58 -0.79 -11.46
N LYS A 626 17.93 0.29 -12.14
CA LYS A 626 18.14 0.31 -13.60
C LYS A 626 19.61 0.03 -13.93
N ASP A 627 20.52 0.81 -13.34
CA ASP A 627 21.93 0.88 -13.74
C ASP A 627 22.90 0.51 -12.61
N ASN A 628 22.63 0.96 -11.39
CA ASN A 628 23.52 0.76 -10.24
C ASN A 628 22.76 0.14 -9.05
N LEU A 629 23.36 -0.86 -8.43
CA LEU A 629 22.82 -1.53 -7.25
C LEU A 629 23.92 -1.77 -6.21
N ASP A 630 23.74 -1.19 -5.04
CA ASP A 630 24.63 -1.31 -3.89
C ASP A 630 23.90 -1.98 -2.73
N LEU A 631 24.38 -3.16 -2.31
CA LEU A 631 23.90 -3.88 -1.13
C LEU A 631 24.88 -3.66 0.01
N VAL A 632 24.46 -3.01 1.10
CA VAL A 632 25.35 -2.64 2.19
C VAL A 632 25.18 -3.59 3.37
N VAL A 633 26.30 -4.12 3.86
CA VAL A 633 26.41 -5.15 4.88
C VAL A 633 27.19 -4.60 6.08
N PRO A 634 26.54 -3.99 7.09
CA PRO A 634 27.20 -3.63 8.33
C PRO A 634 27.55 -4.88 9.15
N GLN A 635 28.78 -4.92 9.71
CA GLN A 635 29.22 -6.04 10.50
C GLN A 635 28.76 -5.97 11.95
N ARG A 636 28.42 -4.77 12.44
CA ARG A 636 28.03 -4.53 13.82
C ARG A 636 26.83 -3.60 13.87
N PHE A 637 25.90 -3.89 14.79
CA PHE A 637 24.77 -3.03 15.12
C PHE A 637 24.88 -2.53 16.54
N PHE A 638 24.48 -1.28 16.77
CA PHE A 638 24.37 -0.72 18.10
C PHE A 638 23.04 -1.14 18.74
N THR A 639 23.07 -1.76 19.91
CA THR A 639 21.87 -2.18 20.64
C THR A 639 21.54 -1.21 21.76
N HIS A 640 20.31 -0.70 21.77
CA HIS A 640 19.77 0.12 22.86
C HIS A 640 19.21 -0.84 23.92
N GLY A 641 19.59 -0.65 25.19
CA GLY A 641 18.96 -1.38 26.31
C GLY A 641 19.84 -2.47 26.98
N GLN A 642 21.08 -2.65 26.57
CA GLN A 642 22.03 -3.48 27.34
C GLN A 642 22.64 -2.69 28.51
N SER A 643 23.00 -3.43 29.60
CA SER A 643 23.62 -2.83 30.79
C SER A 643 24.91 -2.07 30.44
N SER A 644 25.25 -1.04 31.19
CA SER A 644 26.40 -0.13 30.98
C SER A 644 27.77 -0.80 30.97
N THR A 645 27.86 -2.11 31.22
CA THR A 645 29.10 -2.86 31.43
C THR A 645 29.43 -3.88 30.34
N GLY A 646 28.77 -3.88 29.17
CA GLY A 646 29.01 -4.79 28.08
C GLY A 646 29.32 -4.13 26.74
N ASP A 647 29.78 -4.92 25.77
CA ASP A 647 29.89 -4.50 24.37
C ASP A 647 28.47 -4.28 23.81
N ARG A 648 28.15 -3.03 23.49
CA ARG A 648 26.80 -2.61 23.02
C ARG A 648 26.57 -2.92 21.54
N HIS A 649 27.35 -3.81 20.97
CA HIS A 649 27.25 -4.19 19.57
C HIS A 649 26.87 -5.66 19.44
N VAL A 650 25.96 -5.93 18.49
CA VAL A 650 25.68 -7.27 18.00
C VAL A 650 26.35 -7.43 16.64
N TYR A 651 27.11 -8.51 16.48
CA TYR A 651 27.73 -8.84 15.20
C TYR A 651 26.69 -9.52 14.30
N ALA A 652 26.56 -9.02 13.07
CA ALA A 652 25.66 -9.57 12.09
C ALA A 652 26.40 -10.30 10.97
N SER A 653 25.79 -11.35 10.48
CA SER A 653 26.24 -12.05 9.28
C SER A 653 25.54 -11.47 8.05
N ARG A 654 26.21 -11.55 6.89
CA ARG A 654 25.56 -11.25 5.61
C ARG A 654 24.26 -12.04 5.48
N SER A 655 23.24 -11.42 4.87
CA SER A 655 21.94 -12.04 4.60
C SER A 655 22.10 -13.47 4.01
N ARG A 656 21.37 -14.43 4.57
CA ARG A 656 21.32 -15.82 4.09
C ARG A 656 20.78 -15.94 2.66
N PHE A 657 20.13 -14.91 2.15
CA PHE A 657 19.62 -14.82 0.77
C PHE A 657 20.74 -14.55 -0.25
N ILE A 658 21.94 -14.20 0.22
CA ILE A 658 23.15 -14.04 -0.61
C ILE A 658 24.20 -15.06 -0.14
N PRO A 659 23.98 -16.37 -0.37
CA PRO A 659 24.93 -17.40 0.03
C PRO A 659 26.25 -17.28 -0.74
N THR A 660 27.27 -18.01 -0.29
CA THR A 660 28.60 -17.97 -0.90
C THR A 660 28.58 -18.32 -2.39
N THR A 661 27.65 -19.17 -2.83
CA THR A 661 27.50 -19.58 -4.22
C THR A 661 27.11 -18.44 -5.16
N LEU A 662 26.47 -17.39 -4.65
CA LEU A 662 26.04 -16.20 -5.42
C LEU A 662 27.08 -15.07 -5.42
N LEU A 663 28.16 -15.17 -4.64
CA LEU A 663 29.13 -14.07 -4.50
C LEU A 663 29.83 -13.69 -5.81
N SER A 664 29.93 -14.61 -6.75
CA SER A 664 30.48 -14.34 -8.09
C SER A 664 29.62 -13.39 -8.92
N GLN A 665 28.36 -13.18 -8.53
CA GLN A 665 27.44 -12.23 -9.18
C GLN A 665 27.63 -10.79 -8.68
N PHE A 666 28.47 -10.59 -7.66
CA PHE A 666 28.64 -9.30 -6.98
C PHE A 666 30.11 -8.86 -6.98
N GLU A 667 30.33 -7.56 -7.18
CA GLU A 667 31.61 -6.92 -6.87
C GLU A 667 31.69 -6.72 -5.35
N GLN A 668 32.59 -7.48 -4.69
CA GLN A 668 32.76 -7.41 -3.25
C GLN A 668 33.76 -6.32 -2.88
N THR A 669 33.36 -5.37 -2.04
CA THR A 669 34.21 -4.28 -1.56
C THR A 669 34.04 -4.07 -0.06
N ALA A 670 35.08 -3.53 0.60
CA ALA A 670 35.00 -3.08 1.99
C ALA A 670 35.18 -1.56 2.04
N TRP A 671 34.43 -0.91 2.95
CA TRP A 671 34.54 0.52 3.16
C TRP A 671 34.63 0.84 4.68
N PRO A 672 35.47 1.79 5.13
CA PRO A 672 36.44 2.51 4.29
C PRO A 672 37.50 1.57 3.71
N ARG A 673 37.96 1.86 2.53
CA ARG A 673 39.11 1.10 1.99
C ARG A 673 40.25 1.30 2.96
N VAL A 674 40.62 0.26 3.66
CA VAL A 674 41.91 0.25 4.35
C VAL A 674 42.94 0.42 3.24
N ALA A 675 43.48 1.64 3.13
CA ALA A 675 44.69 1.79 2.36
C ALA A 675 45.61 0.69 2.88
N ALA A 676 46.09 -0.19 2.00
CA ALA A 676 47.13 -1.07 2.34
C ALA A 676 48.30 -0.14 2.72
N GLU A 677 48.37 0.20 4.00
CA GLU A 677 49.58 0.77 4.57
C GLU A 677 50.63 -0.29 4.26
N ALA A 678 51.42 0.01 3.26
CA ALA A 678 52.70 -0.66 3.09
C ALA A 678 53.30 -0.66 4.50
N GLN A 679 53.45 -1.85 5.09
CA GLN A 679 54.18 -2.00 6.34
C GLN A 679 55.58 -1.49 6.05
N ALA A 680 55.76 -0.15 6.13
CA ALA A 680 57.04 0.42 6.29
C ALA A 680 57.59 -0.18 7.57
N PRO A 681 58.78 -0.82 7.56
CA PRO A 681 59.34 -1.40 8.74
C PRO A 681 59.42 -0.28 9.79
N ARG A 682 58.69 -0.47 10.92
CA ARG A 682 58.75 0.49 12.04
C ARG A 682 60.22 0.67 12.38
N PRO A 683 60.80 1.88 12.31
CA PRO A 683 62.13 2.10 12.82
C PRO A 683 62.07 1.72 14.30
N GLN A 684 62.94 0.84 14.74
CA GLN A 684 63.16 0.55 16.14
C GLN A 684 63.76 1.81 16.79
N GLY A 685 62.85 2.76 17.06
CA GLY A 685 63.21 3.97 17.78
C GLY A 685 63.40 3.64 19.27
N SER A 686 64.59 3.85 19.75
CA SER A 686 64.94 3.92 21.17
C SER A 686 64.27 5.16 21.82
N GLY A 687 62.93 5.13 21.99
CA GLY A 687 62.24 6.09 22.82
C GLY A 687 62.43 5.75 24.31
N PRO A 688 62.34 6.74 25.20
CA PRO A 688 62.49 6.53 26.64
C PRO A 688 61.44 5.50 27.11
N ARG A 689 61.88 4.37 27.64
CA ARG A 689 61.01 3.35 28.26
C ARG A 689 60.59 3.91 29.63
N ILE A 690 59.36 4.32 29.78
CA ILE A 690 58.75 4.66 31.06
C ILE A 690 58.29 3.36 31.70
N ASP A 691 58.95 2.93 32.78
CA ASP A 691 58.46 1.82 33.58
C ASP A 691 57.29 2.31 34.48
N LEU A 692 56.05 2.14 33.94
CA LEU A 692 54.82 2.51 34.64
C LEU A 692 54.65 1.72 35.94
N GLN A 693 55.14 0.48 36.03
CA GLN A 693 55.02 -0.33 37.26
C GLN A 693 55.97 0.21 38.38
N ALA A 694 57.15 0.65 38.03
CA ALA A 694 58.08 1.30 38.98
C ALA A 694 57.50 2.65 39.44
N ARG A 695 56.89 3.43 38.56
CA ARG A 695 56.27 4.71 38.88
C ARG A 695 55.04 4.57 39.79
N MET A 696 54.19 3.56 39.53
CA MET A 696 53.02 3.30 40.40
C MET A 696 53.45 2.74 41.76
N ARG A 697 54.51 1.94 41.89
CA ARG A 697 55.05 1.52 43.17
C ARG A 697 55.63 2.68 43.98
N GLY A 698 56.12 3.74 43.32
CA GLY A 698 56.62 4.96 43.97
C GLY A 698 55.54 5.93 44.47
N MET A 699 54.31 5.82 43.97
CA MET A 699 53.20 6.66 44.43
C MET A 699 52.65 6.28 45.82
N TRP A 700 52.98 5.09 46.31
CA TRP A 700 52.45 4.55 47.57
C TRP A 700 53.57 4.32 48.61
N ARG A 701 54.74 4.93 48.44
CA ARG A 701 55.81 5.00 49.45
C ARG A 701 55.93 6.38 50.12
#